data_3a1c3c86cb88418378b502e1f526fb66
#
_entry.id   3a1c3c86cb88418378b502e1f526fb66
#
_cell.length_a   1.000
_cell.length_b   1.000
_cell.length_c   1.000
_cell.angle_alpha   90.00
_cell.angle_beta   90.00
_cell.angle_gamma   90.00
#
_symmetry.space_group_name_H-M   'P 1'
#
loop_
_entity.id
_entity.type
_entity.pdbx_description
1 polymer ?
#
loop_
_entity_poly.entity_id
_entity_poly.type
_entity_poly.pdbx_seq_one_letter_code
_entity_poly.pdbx_strand_id
1 'polypeptide(L)'
;MKKNKLKYVVIPAFAAAALFPVLANDNQVKANDDKAVSSSNISKPESTNGKSASALNTNNANETTPTSSLNLNNDVKPTPIESDEVVKPKVPFTIAEYKQKSALELAQLIREKKVTSTELVDLAYKVIAEENPKLNAVLTTENGKIPKALVDEAYRTAKEIDNRISAGKLAANPVDWKAQPFLGVPTLIKGLDELKNGDYTKGVYLNKGKIADKSGPVATEFAKLGFVILGQTNTPELGTRNITDSKLFGPAGNPWDPSRNTGGSSGGSAGAVASGMVPIASGSDAGGSIRIPSSWTGLIGLKPTGHVVKFPLVKTIEDAKAYFEKTGLIEPKTFIEPPKDLKKLKIAYTLKTPLKDLELSEVAKKAILQTVDFLRKEGFTVEEVKEFPIDGYEGIKTYTVGAIGEEGYVTAVKGVTEENKRQLDPATYALGTSSYMGPNANTDISSVKPLSTFIDQMNAFYKKYDLFLVPTNAVTAPSNDKKIDPYVDPEVEEQLYNINKITDPKERFKLLTKQWLPMTRRSPYTWVFNLSGNPAISLPTYLSDKNLPFGVMFAAKNNSEKILLEIGQYFQDKHQFKMNPAIRSTNVSENGNKIGINEDGTKFEYAVPTYAPSVAELPTLDINNGTATIPSKSENSKTTSVKEEKKVLNTNKLNSISKTLPNTGESTNNFLSAIGLSFLALIGLLKRKKNN
;
A
#
# COMPACT_ATOMS: atom_id res chain seq x y z
N MET A 1 -44.64 28.97 19.06
CA MET A 1 -44.19 27.82 18.26
C MET A 1 -42.71 27.86 18.14
N LYS A 2 -41.98 27.09 18.97
CA LYS A 2 -40.51 27.01 18.93
C LYS A 2 -40.13 25.90 17.97
N LYS A 3 -39.47 26.25 16.86
CA LYS A 3 -38.89 25.29 15.91
C LYS A 3 -37.64 24.68 16.55
N ASN A 4 -37.72 23.41 16.94
CA ASN A 4 -36.56 22.62 17.33
C ASN A 4 -35.73 22.32 16.06
N LYS A 5 -34.56 22.95 15.95
CA LYS A 5 -33.54 22.57 14.98
C LYS A 5 -32.89 21.28 15.45
N LEU A 6 -33.22 20.16 14.80
CA LEU A 6 -32.51 18.92 14.97
C LEU A 6 -31.08 19.10 14.38
N LYS A 7 -30.08 19.12 15.24
CA LYS A 7 -28.67 19.10 14.81
C LYS A 7 -28.31 17.66 14.42
N TYR A 8 -28.17 17.41 13.14
CA TYR A 8 -27.59 16.18 12.64
C TYR A 8 -26.07 16.27 12.81
N VAL A 9 -25.51 15.45 13.68
CA VAL A 9 -24.06 15.20 13.74
C VAL A 9 -23.76 14.11 12.74
N VAL A 10 -23.33 14.48 11.55
CA VAL A 10 -22.76 13.54 10.57
C VAL A 10 -21.26 13.48 10.87
N ILE A 11 -20.79 12.37 11.39
CA ILE A 11 -19.36 12.13 11.63
C ILE A 11 -18.72 11.81 10.27
N PRO A 12 -17.65 12.51 9.84
CA PRO A 12 -16.94 12.21 8.61
C PRO A 12 -16.21 10.86 8.75
N ALA A 13 -16.81 9.78 8.24
CA ALA A 13 -16.28 8.42 8.37
C ALA A 13 -15.28 8.03 7.27
N PHE A 14 -15.17 8.83 6.18
CA PHE A 14 -14.46 8.39 4.99
C PHE A 14 -12.99 8.77 4.92
N ALA A 15 -12.60 9.86 5.50
CA ALA A 15 -11.28 10.41 5.29
C ALA A 15 -10.36 10.36 6.51
N ALA A 16 -10.92 10.29 7.72
CA ALA A 16 -10.14 10.32 8.96
C ALA A 16 -9.14 9.16 9.12
N ALA A 17 -9.42 7.98 8.52
CA ALA A 17 -8.52 6.83 8.63
C ALA A 17 -7.33 6.86 7.65
N ALA A 18 -7.34 7.69 6.62
CA ALA A 18 -6.26 7.76 5.63
C ALA A 18 -5.16 8.76 6.01
N LEU A 19 -5.42 9.69 6.94
CA LEU A 19 -4.57 10.86 7.18
C LEU A 19 -4.11 11.04 8.64
N PHE A 20 -4.47 10.14 9.58
CA PHE A 20 -4.07 10.31 10.99
C PHE A 20 -3.33 9.14 11.59
N PRO A 21 -2.28 9.40 12.37
CA PRO A 21 -2.41 9.93 13.71
C PRO A 21 -1.36 11.00 14.04
N VAL A 22 -1.74 12.22 14.27
CA VAL A 22 -0.98 13.14 15.10
C VAL A 22 -1.99 14.08 15.75
N LEU A 23 -2.28 13.88 17.00
CA LEU A 23 -2.55 14.86 18.06
C LEU A 23 -3.31 14.15 19.19
N ALA A 24 -2.60 13.57 20.12
CA ALA A 24 -3.03 13.47 21.51
C ALA A 24 -1.83 13.04 22.35
N ASN A 25 -1.01 13.98 22.73
CA ASN A 25 -0.26 13.96 23.97
C ASN A 25 0.33 15.36 24.21
N ASP A 26 -0.53 16.31 24.56
CA ASP A 26 -0.15 17.41 25.42
C ASP A 26 -0.73 17.13 26.80
N ASN A 27 0.03 16.40 27.59
CA ASN A 27 -0.15 16.37 29.03
C ASN A 27 0.23 17.74 29.59
N GLN A 28 -0.77 18.51 29.96
CA GLN A 28 -0.62 19.66 30.85
C GLN A 28 -0.04 19.19 32.18
N VAL A 29 1.22 19.53 32.39
CA VAL A 29 1.79 19.61 33.73
C VAL A 29 1.25 20.87 34.35
N LYS A 30 0.37 20.73 35.35
CA LYS A 30 -0.02 21.82 36.26
C LYS A 30 1.21 22.29 37.03
N ALA A 31 1.66 23.49 36.77
CA ALA A 31 2.58 24.18 37.63
C ALA A 31 1.78 24.79 38.79
N ASN A 32 2.16 24.49 39.99
CA ASN A 32 1.75 25.18 41.19
C ASN A 32 2.48 26.54 41.29
N ASP A 33 1.71 27.55 41.64
CA ASP A 33 2.15 28.87 42.02
C ASP A 33 3.11 28.85 43.20
N ASP A 34 4.19 29.66 43.13
CA ASP A 34 4.56 30.55 44.22
C ASP A 34 5.59 31.60 43.78
N LYS A 35 5.09 32.88 43.90
CA LYS A 35 5.73 34.15 44.28
C LYS A 35 7.02 34.68 43.64
N ALA A 36 6.76 35.75 42.94
CA ALA A 36 7.44 37.06 42.84
C ALA A 36 8.79 37.28 43.52
N VAL A 37 9.74 37.91 42.79
CA VAL A 37 10.42 39.18 43.13
C VAL A 37 11.06 39.81 41.87
N SER A 38 10.97 41.11 41.82
CA SER A 38 11.23 42.14 40.86
C SER A 38 12.66 42.41 40.37
N SER A 39 12.67 43.15 39.26
CA SER A 39 13.58 44.27 38.85
C SER A 39 14.86 43.86 38.12
N SER A 40 15.20 44.45 37.04
CA SER A 40 15.46 45.70 36.45
C SER A 40 16.47 45.61 35.30
N ASN A 41 16.11 46.22 34.21
CA ASN A 41 16.83 47.14 33.33
C ASN A 41 18.25 46.86 32.78
N ILE A 42 18.31 47.19 31.51
CA ILE A 42 19.30 48.03 30.79
C ILE A 42 19.97 47.37 29.58
N SER A 43 19.58 47.83 28.47
CA SER A 43 20.08 48.60 27.32
C SER A 43 20.87 47.85 26.23
N LYS A 44 20.37 48.11 25.03
CA LYS A 44 21.09 48.13 23.75
C LYS A 44 22.29 49.08 23.79
N PRO A 45 23.28 48.91 22.89
CA PRO A 45 23.30 49.89 21.80
C PRO A 45 23.65 49.35 20.40
N GLU A 46 23.36 50.25 19.47
CA GLU A 46 23.41 50.24 18.02
C GLU A 46 24.81 50.15 17.38
N SER A 47 24.73 49.66 16.14
CA SER A 47 25.37 50.10 14.88
C SER A 47 26.79 50.64 14.84
N THR A 48 27.57 50.16 13.83
CA THR A 48 28.02 51.05 12.73
C THR A 48 28.70 50.27 11.59
N ASN A 49 28.47 50.81 10.42
CA ASN A 49 29.00 50.58 9.08
C ASN A 49 30.52 50.47 8.90
N GLY A 50 30.91 49.80 7.83
CA GLY A 50 32.23 50.07 7.20
C GLY A 50 32.54 49.19 6.00
N LYS A 51 32.46 49.83 4.87
CA LYS A 51 32.67 49.39 3.47
C LYS A 51 34.08 48.95 3.08
N SER A 52 34.08 48.22 1.98
CA SER A 52 34.94 48.25 0.74
C SER A 52 36.25 47.44 0.78
N ALA A 53 36.41 46.59 -0.15
CA ALA A 53 36.77 46.65 -1.56
C ALA A 53 38.17 46.11 -1.85
N SER A 54 38.17 45.30 -2.91
CA SER A 54 39.18 45.13 -3.99
C SER A 54 40.42 44.32 -3.69
N ALA A 55 40.59 43.24 -4.36
CA ALA A 55 41.06 42.99 -5.75
C ALA A 55 42.55 42.60 -5.84
N LEU A 56 42.74 41.63 -6.66
CA LEU A 56 43.87 41.36 -7.59
C LEU A 56 45.07 40.56 -7.12
N ASN A 57 45.15 39.45 -7.72
CA ASN A 57 46.09 38.98 -8.77
C ASN A 57 47.38 38.27 -8.37
N THR A 58 47.47 37.11 -8.98
CA THR A 58 48.44 36.54 -9.92
C THR A 58 49.74 35.94 -9.38
N ASN A 59 49.92 34.74 -9.93
CA ASN A 59 51.06 34.15 -10.57
C ASN A 59 52.15 33.36 -9.80
N ASN A 60 52.18 32.15 -10.24
CA ASN A 60 53.32 31.41 -10.84
C ASN A 60 54.51 30.93 -10.00
N ALA A 61 54.66 29.66 -10.13
CA ALA A 61 55.80 28.91 -10.76
C ALA A 61 56.88 28.28 -9.87
N ASN A 62 57.01 27.01 -10.08
CA ASN A 62 58.18 26.20 -10.35
C ASN A 62 59.21 25.82 -9.25
N GLU A 63 59.45 24.51 -9.33
CA GLU A 63 60.76 23.84 -9.18
C GLU A 63 61.30 23.69 -7.75
N THR A 64 61.85 22.57 -7.29
CA THR A 64 62.68 21.48 -7.84
C THR A 64 62.90 20.45 -6.74
N THR A 65 63.04 19.21 -7.16
CA THR A 65 63.63 18.09 -6.38
C THR A 65 65.09 18.35 -6.02
N PRO A 66 65.65 17.70 -4.98
CA PRO A 66 66.59 16.64 -5.31
C PRO A 66 66.61 15.38 -4.41
N THR A 67 66.94 14.31 -5.08
CA THR A 67 67.34 12.97 -4.69
C THR A 67 68.46 12.92 -3.60
N SER A 68 68.33 11.89 -2.73
CA SER A 68 69.59 11.19 -2.29
C SER A 68 69.25 9.74 -1.93
N SER A 69 69.93 8.86 -2.58
CA SER A 69 70.04 7.42 -2.46
C SER A 69 70.81 6.97 -1.21
N LEU A 70 70.34 5.89 -0.58
CA LEU A 70 71.29 5.00 0.16
C LEU A 70 70.74 3.53 -0.05
N ASN A 71 71.60 2.77 -0.74
CA ASN A 71 71.61 1.32 -0.85
C ASN A 71 71.96 0.66 0.49
N LEU A 72 71.19 -0.39 0.84
CA LEU A 72 71.71 -1.53 1.58
C LEU A 72 70.98 -2.79 1.14
N ASN A 73 71.72 -3.68 0.45
CA ASN A 73 71.42 -5.04 0.13
C ASN A 73 71.23 -5.87 1.40
N ASN A 74 70.19 -6.65 1.50
CA ASN A 74 70.26 -7.97 2.11
C ASN A 74 69.15 -8.84 1.45
N ASP A 75 69.62 -9.87 0.74
CA ASP A 75 68.86 -10.95 0.16
C ASP A 75 68.17 -11.77 1.26
N VAL A 76 66.84 -11.72 1.30
CA VAL A 76 65.98 -12.78 1.83
C VAL A 76 64.82 -12.96 0.85
N LYS A 77 64.84 -14.11 0.17
CA LYS A 77 63.81 -14.55 -0.75
C LYS A 77 62.51 -14.72 0.01
N PRO A 78 61.42 -13.98 -0.26
CA PRO A 78 60.12 -14.31 0.30
C PRO A 78 59.44 -15.40 -0.50
N THR A 79 59.02 -16.44 0.17
CA THR A 79 58.01 -17.41 -0.31
C THR A 79 56.76 -16.66 -0.74
N PRO A 80 56.07 -17.05 -1.85
CA PRO A 80 54.82 -16.42 -2.24
C PRO A 80 53.76 -16.74 -1.17
N ILE A 81 53.29 -15.72 -0.49
CA ILE A 81 52.03 -15.77 0.23
C ILE A 81 50.95 -15.81 -0.87
N GLU A 82 50.27 -16.94 -1.03
CA GLU A 82 49.04 -17.01 -1.77
C GLU A 82 48.12 -15.89 -1.27
N SER A 83 47.85 -14.94 -2.14
CA SER A 83 46.83 -13.92 -1.89
C SER A 83 45.50 -14.67 -1.77
N ASP A 84 44.93 -14.69 -0.57
CA ASP A 84 43.52 -14.97 -0.38
C ASP A 84 42.78 -13.98 -1.27
N GLU A 85 42.39 -14.43 -2.47
CA GLU A 85 41.33 -13.78 -3.25
C GLU A 85 40.12 -13.77 -2.36
N VAL A 86 39.76 -12.61 -1.84
CA VAL A 86 38.47 -12.36 -1.24
C VAL A 86 37.46 -12.58 -2.37
N VAL A 87 36.93 -13.79 -2.48
CA VAL A 87 35.85 -14.16 -3.40
C VAL A 87 34.68 -13.24 -3.01
N LYS A 88 34.51 -12.15 -3.76
CA LYS A 88 33.32 -11.32 -3.65
C LYS A 88 32.14 -12.26 -3.89
N PRO A 89 31.19 -12.39 -2.96
CA PRO A 89 30.02 -13.24 -3.17
C PRO A 89 29.34 -12.79 -4.46
N LYS A 90 29.23 -13.70 -5.41
CA LYS A 90 28.56 -13.47 -6.69
C LYS A 90 27.08 -13.38 -6.38
N VAL A 91 26.44 -12.22 -6.63
CA VAL A 91 25.00 -12.08 -6.54
C VAL A 91 24.38 -13.22 -7.35
N PRO A 92 23.52 -14.10 -6.76
CA PRO A 92 23.12 -15.35 -7.38
C PRO A 92 22.22 -15.17 -8.60
N PHE A 93 21.80 -13.93 -8.95
CA PHE A 93 20.93 -13.66 -10.09
C PHE A 93 21.12 -12.22 -10.63
N THR A 94 20.63 -12.03 -11.85
CA THR A 94 20.70 -10.76 -12.60
C THR A 94 19.62 -9.77 -12.14
N ILE A 95 19.71 -8.50 -12.59
CA ILE A 95 18.64 -7.50 -12.38
C ILE A 95 17.30 -7.99 -12.96
N ALA A 96 17.31 -8.67 -14.12
CA ALA A 96 16.11 -9.20 -14.73
C ALA A 96 15.45 -10.26 -13.84
N GLU A 97 16.22 -11.17 -13.28
CA GLU A 97 15.74 -12.17 -12.33
C GLU A 97 15.25 -11.54 -11.03
N TYR A 98 15.94 -10.51 -10.51
CA TYR A 98 15.48 -9.74 -9.36
C TYR A 98 14.08 -9.15 -9.59
N LYS A 99 13.87 -8.48 -10.73
CA LYS A 99 12.57 -7.88 -11.07
C LYS A 99 11.43 -8.91 -11.08
N GLN A 100 11.72 -10.17 -11.39
CA GLN A 100 10.73 -11.25 -11.48
C GLN A 100 10.38 -11.87 -10.12
N LYS A 101 11.24 -11.76 -9.10
CA LYS A 101 11.02 -12.37 -7.79
C LYS A 101 9.91 -11.71 -7.00
N SER A 102 9.09 -12.52 -6.30
CA SER A 102 8.15 -12.05 -5.29
C SER A 102 8.88 -11.67 -4.00
N ALA A 103 8.17 -11.00 -3.07
CA ALA A 103 8.76 -10.64 -1.79
C ALA A 103 9.13 -11.86 -0.95
N LEU A 104 8.27 -12.88 -0.95
CA LEU A 104 8.54 -14.14 -0.25
C LEU A 104 9.69 -14.93 -0.88
N GLU A 105 9.82 -14.95 -2.21
CA GLU A 105 10.96 -15.60 -2.89
C GLU A 105 12.27 -14.92 -2.50
N LEU A 106 12.33 -13.59 -2.45
CA LEU A 106 13.52 -12.86 -2.02
C LEU A 106 13.84 -13.13 -0.54
N ALA A 107 12.84 -13.11 0.34
CA ALA A 107 13.01 -13.46 1.74
C ALA A 107 13.53 -14.90 1.92
N GLN A 108 13.07 -15.84 1.10
CA GLN A 108 13.56 -17.23 1.11
C GLN A 108 15.03 -17.33 0.70
N LEU A 109 15.45 -16.59 -0.33
CA LEU A 109 16.86 -16.55 -0.75
C LEU A 109 17.77 -15.98 0.35
N ILE A 110 17.30 -14.96 1.10
CA ILE A 110 18.03 -14.44 2.27
C ILE A 110 18.11 -15.51 3.37
N ARG A 111 17.01 -16.20 3.67
CA ARG A 111 16.96 -17.29 4.66
C ARG A 111 17.95 -18.41 4.33
N GLU A 112 18.05 -18.75 3.05
CA GLU A 112 18.97 -19.76 2.51
C GLU A 112 20.42 -19.23 2.40
N LYS A 113 20.68 -17.99 2.76
CA LYS A 113 21.99 -17.30 2.65
C LYS A 113 22.54 -17.29 1.21
N LYS A 114 21.64 -17.31 0.21
CA LYS A 114 21.97 -17.21 -1.21
C LYS A 114 22.16 -15.77 -1.67
N VAL A 115 21.60 -14.81 -0.93
CA VAL A 115 21.71 -13.38 -1.12
C VAL A 115 21.62 -12.70 0.24
N THR A 116 22.29 -11.57 0.38
CA THR A 116 22.18 -10.71 1.56
C THR A 116 21.11 -9.63 1.38
N SER A 117 20.61 -9.09 2.48
CA SER A 117 19.70 -7.94 2.43
C SER A 117 20.38 -6.72 1.78
N THR A 118 21.66 -6.50 2.07
CA THR A 118 22.46 -5.41 1.47
C THR A 118 22.54 -5.55 -0.05
N GLU A 119 22.78 -6.74 -0.59
CA GLU A 119 22.79 -6.99 -2.05
C GLU A 119 21.43 -6.73 -2.69
N LEU A 120 20.32 -7.07 -2.01
CA LEU A 120 18.96 -6.77 -2.51
C LEU A 120 18.69 -5.26 -2.52
N VAL A 121 19.16 -4.51 -1.53
CA VAL A 121 19.07 -3.04 -1.50
C VAL A 121 19.85 -2.42 -2.65
N ASP A 122 21.06 -2.93 -2.94
CA ASP A 122 21.86 -2.50 -4.10
C ASP A 122 21.13 -2.72 -5.43
N LEU A 123 20.55 -3.91 -5.62
CA LEU A 123 19.78 -4.23 -6.81
C LEU A 123 18.56 -3.32 -6.95
N ALA A 124 17.81 -3.12 -5.86
CA ALA A 124 16.63 -2.25 -5.86
C ALA A 124 17.00 -0.80 -6.24
N TYR A 125 18.06 -0.22 -5.65
CA TYR A 125 18.49 1.13 -6.00
C TYR A 125 19.01 1.25 -7.45
N LYS A 126 19.64 0.20 -7.99
CA LYS A 126 20.00 0.15 -9.42
C LYS A 126 18.77 0.21 -10.31
N VAL A 127 17.75 -0.62 -10.03
CA VAL A 127 16.49 -0.61 -10.78
C VAL A 127 15.77 0.74 -10.64
N ILE A 128 15.73 1.34 -9.44
CA ILE A 128 15.16 2.67 -9.25
C ILE A 128 15.89 3.71 -10.10
N ALA A 129 17.24 3.68 -10.13
CA ALA A 129 18.01 4.62 -10.95
C ALA A 129 17.78 4.48 -12.45
N GLU A 130 17.49 3.26 -12.94
CA GLU A 130 17.21 2.98 -14.35
C GLU A 130 15.78 3.37 -14.76
N GLU A 131 14.78 3.08 -13.93
CA GLU A 131 13.37 3.16 -14.28
C GLU A 131 12.70 4.46 -13.81
N ASN A 132 13.11 5.01 -12.66
CA ASN A 132 12.42 6.16 -12.07
C ASN A 132 12.48 7.44 -12.90
N PRO A 133 13.55 7.74 -13.67
CA PRO A 133 13.58 8.90 -14.56
C PRO A 133 12.48 8.91 -15.63
N LYS A 134 11.99 7.72 -16.02
CA LYS A 134 10.91 7.55 -17.00
C LYS A 134 9.53 7.53 -16.34
N LEU A 135 9.47 7.05 -15.09
CA LEU A 135 8.21 6.70 -14.43
C LEU A 135 7.80 7.67 -13.32
N ASN A 136 8.74 8.43 -12.76
CA ASN A 136 8.47 9.32 -11.62
C ASN A 136 7.63 8.62 -10.52
N ALA A 137 7.96 7.34 -10.26
CA ALA A 137 7.25 6.49 -9.31
C ALA A 137 7.73 6.68 -7.87
N VAL A 138 9.02 6.97 -7.68
CA VAL A 138 9.68 7.16 -6.39
C VAL A 138 9.99 8.64 -6.19
N LEU A 139 9.69 9.17 -5.01
CA LEU A 139 9.97 10.56 -4.66
C LEU A 139 11.47 10.80 -4.52
N THR A 140 11.93 11.85 -5.16
CA THR A 140 13.32 12.28 -5.18
C THR A 140 13.46 13.76 -4.81
N THR A 141 14.66 14.15 -4.42
CA THR A 141 15.03 15.55 -4.31
C THR A 141 15.05 16.23 -5.69
N GLU A 142 15.20 17.55 -5.73
CA GLU A 142 15.33 18.32 -6.98
C GLU A 142 16.47 17.82 -7.88
N ASN A 143 17.49 17.17 -7.31
CA ASN A 143 18.59 16.56 -8.04
C ASN A 143 18.31 15.11 -8.52
N GLY A 144 17.05 14.66 -8.47
CA GLY A 144 16.64 13.34 -8.93
C GLY A 144 17.13 12.16 -8.07
N LYS A 145 17.61 12.42 -6.84
CA LYS A 145 18.13 11.40 -5.91
C LYS A 145 17.19 11.20 -4.73
N ILE A 146 17.07 9.97 -4.25
CA ILE A 146 16.41 9.69 -2.96
C ILE A 146 17.19 10.43 -1.85
N PRO A 147 16.50 11.04 -0.85
CA PRO A 147 17.15 11.71 0.25
C PRO A 147 18.23 10.84 0.92
N LYS A 148 19.44 11.37 1.08
CA LYS A 148 20.58 10.63 1.63
C LYS A 148 20.28 9.94 2.97
N ALA A 149 19.55 10.62 3.85
CA ALA A 149 19.18 10.06 5.15
C ALA A 149 18.33 8.77 5.04
N LEU A 150 17.48 8.65 4.02
CA LEU A 150 16.72 7.43 3.74
C LEU A 150 17.60 6.33 3.19
N VAL A 151 18.53 6.67 2.29
CA VAL A 151 19.52 5.73 1.74
C VAL A 151 20.42 5.16 2.84
N ASP A 152 20.99 6.03 3.68
CA ASP A 152 21.85 5.63 4.80
C ASP A 152 21.11 4.70 5.78
N GLU A 153 19.84 5.00 6.08
CA GLU A 153 19.00 4.19 6.96
C GLU A 153 18.67 2.82 6.35
N ALA A 154 18.39 2.76 5.05
CA ALA A 154 18.15 1.50 4.35
C ALA A 154 19.38 0.58 4.41
N TYR A 155 20.57 1.10 4.10
CA TYR A 155 21.80 0.32 4.21
C TYR A 155 22.15 -0.07 5.64
N ARG A 156 21.93 0.81 6.62
CA ARG A 156 22.12 0.49 8.04
C ARG A 156 21.21 -0.68 8.45
N THR A 157 19.94 -0.61 8.10
CA THR A 157 18.95 -1.65 8.40
C THR A 157 19.29 -2.98 7.72
N ALA A 158 19.65 -2.95 6.44
CA ALA A 158 20.03 -4.15 5.68
C ALA A 158 21.25 -4.83 6.31
N LYS A 159 22.30 -4.07 6.61
CA LYS A 159 23.52 -4.58 7.25
C LYS A 159 23.27 -5.14 8.65
N GLU A 160 22.39 -4.51 9.43
CA GLU A 160 21.97 -5.04 10.74
C GLU A 160 21.28 -6.39 10.58
N ILE A 161 20.37 -6.53 9.61
CA ILE A 161 19.70 -7.79 9.30
C ILE A 161 20.72 -8.86 8.90
N ASP A 162 21.65 -8.55 7.99
CA ASP A 162 22.70 -9.47 7.55
C ASP A 162 23.58 -9.95 8.71
N ASN A 163 23.95 -9.04 9.63
CA ASN A 163 24.70 -9.38 10.84
C ASN A 163 23.90 -10.30 11.77
N ARG A 164 22.59 -10.05 11.97
CA ARG A 164 21.70 -10.89 12.78
C ARG A 164 21.58 -12.30 12.19
N ILE A 165 21.44 -12.42 10.88
CA ILE A 165 21.35 -13.70 10.17
C ILE A 165 22.67 -14.47 10.27
N SER A 166 23.80 -13.77 10.12
CA SER A 166 25.14 -14.38 10.22
C SER A 166 25.43 -14.89 11.63
N ALA A 167 25.12 -14.09 12.67
CA ALA A 167 25.28 -14.45 14.07
C ALA A 167 24.30 -15.56 14.53
N GLY A 168 23.18 -15.74 13.82
CA GLY A 168 22.18 -16.77 14.12
C GLY A 168 21.65 -16.68 15.56
N LYS A 169 21.71 -17.79 16.33
CA LYS A 169 21.23 -17.81 17.72
C LYS A 169 22.10 -16.99 18.68
N LEU A 170 23.32 -16.63 18.29
CA LEU A 170 24.23 -15.81 19.11
C LEU A 170 23.97 -14.30 18.95
N ALA A 171 23.09 -13.89 18.03
CA ALA A 171 22.69 -12.50 17.92
C ALA A 171 21.99 -12.03 19.21
N ALA A 172 22.26 -10.77 19.60
CA ALA A 172 21.54 -10.15 20.73
C ALA A 172 20.01 -10.10 20.53
N ASN A 173 19.58 -10.03 19.27
CA ASN A 173 18.19 -10.09 18.85
C ASN A 173 18.09 -11.05 17.63
N PRO A 174 17.96 -12.38 17.87
CA PRO A 174 17.89 -13.36 16.80
C PRO A 174 16.70 -13.12 15.86
N VAL A 175 16.83 -13.56 14.60
CA VAL A 175 15.75 -13.40 13.62
C VAL A 175 14.59 -14.36 13.91
N ASP A 176 13.37 -13.83 13.82
CA ASP A 176 12.13 -14.60 13.85
C ASP A 176 11.47 -14.57 12.47
N TRP A 177 11.73 -15.58 11.66
CA TRP A 177 11.18 -15.70 10.30
C TRP A 177 9.66 -15.85 10.28
N LYS A 178 9.06 -16.31 11.38
CA LYS A 178 7.61 -16.42 11.49
C LYS A 178 6.97 -15.05 11.71
N ALA A 179 7.56 -14.24 12.58
CA ALA A 179 7.09 -12.87 12.83
C ALA A 179 7.48 -11.92 11.69
N GLN A 180 8.60 -12.17 11.01
CA GLN A 180 9.19 -11.32 9.97
C GLN A 180 9.29 -12.07 8.63
N PRO A 181 8.16 -12.37 7.96
CA PRO A 181 8.15 -13.17 6.73
C PRO A 181 8.89 -12.51 5.56
N PHE A 182 9.05 -11.19 5.59
CA PHE A 182 9.70 -10.39 4.56
C PHE A 182 11.07 -9.82 5.01
N LEU A 183 11.73 -10.51 5.94
CA LEU A 183 12.98 -10.03 6.54
C LEU A 183 14.06 -9.76 5.47
N GLY A 184 14.53 -8.52 5.43
CA GLY A 184 15.58 -8.06 4.53
C GLY A 184 15.13 -7.68 3.12
N VAL A 185 13.84 -7.82 2.81
CA VAL A 185 13.29 -7.50 1.48
C VAL A 185 13.11 -5.99 1.32
N PRO A 186 13.58 -5.37 0.22
CA PRO A 186 13.39 -3.95 -0.04
C PRO A 186 11.92 -3.61 -0.36
N THR A 187 11.46 -2.45 0.13
CA THR A 187 10.11 -1.92 -0.11
C THR A 187 10.11 -0.40 -0.16
N LEU A 188 8.95 0.17 -0.56
CA LEU A 188 8.69 1.61 -0.60
C LEU A 188 7.37 1.93 0.11
N ILE A 189 7.32 3.10 0.73
CA ILE A 189 6.14 3.60 1.45
C ILE A 189 5.44 4.68 0.61
N LYS A 190 4.12 4.61 0.49
CA LYS A 190 3.32 5.61 -0.21
C LYS A 190 3.54 7.00 0.38
N GLY A 191 3.73 8.03 -0.44
CA GLY A 191 4.02 9.42 -0.01
C GLY A 191 2.92 10.11 0.79
N LEU A 192 1.79 9.45 1.07
CA LEU A 192 0.79 9.91 2.02
C LEU A 192 1.09 9.49 3.46
N ASP A 193 1.93 8.47 3.64
CA ASP A 193 2.28 7.92 4.95
C ASP A 193 3.61 8.50 5.43
N GLU A 194 3.70 8.76 6.73
CA GLU A 194 4.88 9.35 7.36
C GLU A 194 6.04 8.34 7.38
N LEU A 195 7.19 8.78 6.88
CA LEU A 195 8.46 8.08 6.97
C LEU A 195 9.50 9.04 7.53
N LYS A 196 10.10 8.72 8.67
CA LYS A 196 11.16 9.54 9.29
C LYS A 196 12.22 9.93 8.26
N ASN A 197 12.58 11.20 8.21
CA ASN A 197 13.50 11.81 7.24
C ASN A 197 13.00 11.82 5.78
N GLY A 198 11.77 11.39 5.54
CA GLY A 198 11.12 11.41 4.24
C GLY A 198 10.22 12.64 4.04
N ASP A 199 9.62 12.72 2.87
CA ASP A 199 8.68 13.78 2.52
C ASP A 199 7.43 13.77 3.41
N TYR A 200 7.02 14.94 3.87
CA TYR A 200 5.79 15.12 4.66
C TYR A 200 4.83 16.13 4.01
N THR A 201 4.98 16.36 2.73
CA THR A 201 4.11 17.30 1.99
C THR A 201 2.75 16.72 1.63
N LYS A 202 2.66 15.38 1.52
CA LYS A 202 1.47 14.65 1.02
C LYS A 202 1.04 15.14 -0.37
N GLY A 203 1.99 15.59 -1.19
CA GLY A 203 1.75 16.12 -2.53
C GLY A 203 1.23 17.57 -2.57
N VAL A 204 1.06 18.22 -1.42
CA VAL A 204 0.59 19.62 -1.32
C VAL A 204 1.76 20.56 -1.60
N TYR A 205 1.65 21.35 -2.69
CA TYR A 205 2.72 22.27 -3.12
C TYR A 205 3.11 23.28 -2.04
N LEU A 206 2.13 23.83 -1.33
CA LEU A 206 2.34 24.80 -0.25
C LEU A 206 3.09 24.23 0.97
N ASN A 207 3.24 22.91 1.03
CA ASN A 207 3.98 22.20 2.05
C ASN A 207 5.42 21.84 1.60
N LYS A 208 5.85 22.28 0.39
CA LYS A 208 7.18 21.95 -0.16
C LYS A 208 8.28 22.11 0.88
N GLY A 209 9.14 21.10 1.01
CA GLY A 209 10.26 21.08 1.96
C GLY A 209 9.94 20.57 3.36
N LYS A 210 8.68 20.25 3.68
CA LYS A 210 8.35 19.61 4.96
C LYS A 210 8.85 18.16 4.97
N ILE A 211 9.57 17.82 6.04
CA ILE A 211 10.16 16.49 6.29
C ILE A 211 9.54 15.91 7.56
N ALA A 212 9.28 14.60 7.57
CA ALA A 212 8.75 13.92 8.75
C ALA A 212 9.86 13.65 9.79
N ASP A 213 9.56 13.93 11.04
CA ASP A 213 10.44 13.70 12.20
C ASP A 213 10.36 12.27 12.75
N LYS A 214 9.29 11.55 12.42
CA LYS A 214 9.01 10.18 12.86
C LYS A 214 8.35 9.36 11.75
N SER A 215 8.39 8.04 11.91
CA SER A 215 7.64 7.12 11.06
C SER A 215 6.23 6.89 11.60
N GLY A 216 5.25 6.91 10.71
CA GLY A 216 3.86 6.61 11.02
C GLY A 216 3.57 5.09 11.09
N PRO A 217 2.30 4.73 11.35
CA PRO A 217 1.89 3.33 11.56
C PRO A 217 2.24 2.40 10.40
N VAL A 218 2.07 2.83 9.15
CA VAL A 218 2.35 2.00 7.96
C VAL A 218 3.84 1.68 7.85
N ALA A 219 4.71 2.68 7.92
CA ALA A 219 6.16 2.45 7.88
C ALA A 219 6.64 1.58 9.05
N THR A 220 6.05 1.79 10.24
CA THR A 220 6.34 0.97 11.44
C THR A 220 5.90 -0.48 11.25
N GLU A 221 4.72 -0.72 10.64
CA GLU A 221 4.22 -2.06 10.36
C GLU A 221 5.12 -2.79 9.35
N PHE A 222 5.49 -2.12 8.26
CA PHE A 222 6.42 -2.70 7.28
C PHE A 222 7.77 -3.06 7.90
N ALA A 223 8.33 -2.17 8.75
CA ALA A 223 9.57 -2.45 9.47
C ALA A 223 9.42 -3.66 10.43
N LYS A 224 8.28 -3.78 11.15
CA LYS A 224 7.99 -4.94 12.00
C LYS A 224 7.93 -6.26 11.23
N LEU A 225 7.43 -6.24 9.99
CA LEU A 225 7.39 -7.40 9.10
C LEU A 225 8.77 -7.76 8.50
N GLY A 226 9.79 -6.95 8.79
CA GLY A 226 11.19 -7.18 8.41
C GLY A 226 11.62 -6.50 7.12
N PHE A 227 10.79 -5.69 6.49
CA PHE A 227 11.17 -4.97 5.28
C PHE A 227 12.29 -3.94 5.51
N VAL A 228 13.11 -3.73 4.49
CA VAL A 228 14.03 -2.59 4.38
C VAL A 228 13.35 -1.50 3.55
N ILE A 229 13.06 -0.36 4.18
CA ILE A 229 12.35 0.74 3.54
C ILE A 229 13.34 1.64 2.82
N LEU A 230 13.23 1.73 1.48
CA LEU A 230 14.14 2.47 0.61
C LEU A 230 13.81 3.95 0.47
N GLY A 231 12.53 4.32 0.65
CA GLY A 231 12.02 5.66 0.43
C GLY A 231 10.51 5.70 0.27
N GLN A 232 10.00 6.75 -0.38
CA GLN A 232 8.58 6.97 -0.57
C GLN A 232 8.19 7.02 -2.05
N THR A 233 6.94 6.70 -2.35
CA THR A 233 6.40 6.70 -3.71
C THR A 233 5.51 7.89 -3.99
N ASN A 234 5.42 8.28 -5.26
CA ASN A 234 4.60 9.38 -5.75
C ASN A 234 3.10 9.17 -5.46
N THR A 235 2.40 10.26 -5.19
CA THR A 235 0.98 10.31 -4.86
C THR A 235 0.37 11.63 -5.35
N PRO A 236 -0.91 11.66 -5.74
CA PRO A 236 -1.60 12.93 -5.95
C PRO A 236 -1.78 13.67 -4.61
N GLU A 237 -2.03 14.95 -4.70
CA GLU A 237 -2.26 15.82 -3.54
C GLU A 237 -3.33 15.22 -2.61
N LEU A 238 -2.95 14.97 -1.35
CA LEU A 238 -3.78 14.36 -0.30
C LEU A 238 -4.47 13.04 -0.70
N GLY A 239 -4.02 12.40 -1.76
CA GLY A 239 -4.64 11.18 -2.26
C GLY A 239 -6.00 11.38 -2.94
N THR A 240 -6.37 12.61 -3.28
CA THR A 240 -7.71 13.00 -3.75
C THR A 240 -8.09 12.37 -5.09
N ARG A 241 -7.12 12.14 -5.99
CA ARG A 241 -7.37 11.71 -7.37
C ARG A 241 -7.19 10.20 -7.57
N ASN A 242 -7.94 9.64 -8.53
CA ASN A 242 -7.75 8.26 -9.00
C ASN A 242 -6.64 8.13 -10.09
N ILE A 243 -5.84 9.15 -10.22
CA ILE A 243 -4.59 9.22 -10.98
C ILE A 243 -3.51 9.77 -10.07
N THR A 244 -2.25 9.49 -10.38
CA THR A 244 -1.12 10.06 -9.63
C THR A 244 -0.51 11.18 -10.45
N ASP A 245 -0.86 12.39 -10.04
CA ASP A 245 -0.35 13.64 -10.57
C ASP A 245 -0.63 14.75 -9.55
N SER A 246 0.42 15.37 -9.05
CA SER A 246 0.32 16.54 -8.18
C SER A 246 1.12 17.69 -8.77
N LYS A 247 0.77 18.93 -8.38
CA LYS A 247 1.54 20.11 -8.80
C LYS A 247 2.95 20.12 -8.24
N LEU A 248 3.19 19.37 -7.16
CA LEU A 248 4.51 19.28 -6.51
C LEU A 248 5.39 18.21 -7.19
N PHE A 249 4.86 17.04 -7.48
CA PHE A 249 5.66 15.90 -7.94
C PHE A 249 5.51 15.60 -9.44
N GLY A 250 4.42 16.08 -10.07
CA GLY A 250 4.09 15.73 -11.43
C GLY A 250 3.51 14.31 -11.59
N PRO A 251 3.21 13.90 -12.84
CA PRO A 251 2.54 12.63 -13.11
C PRO A 251 3.46 11.42 -12.94
N ALA A 252 2.86 10.29 -12.51
CA ALA A 252 3.51 8.98 -12.50
C ALA A 252 3.25 8.25 -13.83
N GLY A 253 4.33 7.89 -14.53
CA GLY A 253 4.30 7.13 -15.78
C GLY A 253 4.05 5.65 -15.55
N ASN A 254 3.26 5.05 -16.45
CA ASN A 254 2.92 3.64 -16.39
C ASN A 254 4.05 2.77 -16.99
N PRO A 255 4.52 1.70 -16.32
CA PRO A 255 5.57 0.83 -16.86
C PRO A 255 5.24 0.15 -18.19
N TRP A 256 3.96 0.08 -18.58
CA TRP A 256 3.53 -0.46 -19.88
C TRP A 256 3.62 0.59 -21.00
N ASP A 257 3.38 1.84 -20.68
CA ASP A 257 3.43 3.00 -21.57
C ASP A 257 3.61 4.26 -20.71
N PRO A 258 4.84 4.82 -20.60
CA PRO A 258 5.14 5.98 -19.76
C PRO A 258 4.36 7.27 -20.11
N SER A 259 3.76 7.35 -21.29
CA SER A 259 2.87 8.47 -21.67
C SER A 259 1.50 8.40 -20.96
N ARG A 260 1.20 7.29 -20.30
CA ARG A 260 -0.03 7.05 -19.56
C ARG A 260 0.21 7.10 -18.07
N ASN A 261 -0.85 7.37 -17.31
CA ASN A 261 -0.83 7.40 -15.86
C ASN A 261 -0.88 5.99 -15.27
N THR A 262 -0.24 5.77 -14.14
CA THR A 262 -0.34 4.51 -13.38
C THR A 262 -1.69 4.33 -12.70
N GLY A 263 -2.52 5.38 -12.66
CA GLY A 263 -3.67 5.42 -11.75
C GLY A 263 -3.31 5.99 -10.38
N GLY A 264 -4.25 5.96 -9.47
CA GLY A 264 -4.08 6.59 -8.16
C GLY A 264 -5.14 6.18 -7.13
N SER A 265 -4.84 6.62 -5.93
CA SER A 265 -3.76 7.49 -5.45
C SER A 265 -2.45 6.78 -5.11
N SER A 266 -2.38 5.43 -5.11
CA SER A 266 -1.13 4.68 -4.88
C SER A 266 -0.38 4.40 -6.20
N GLY A 267 -0.34 5.40 -7.13
CA GLY A 267 0.20 5.17 -8.47
C GLY A 267 1.72 5.06 -8.49
N GLY A 268 2.44 5.80 -7.66
CA GLY A 268 3.88 5.62 -7.51
C GLY A 268 4.24 4.22 -7.02
N SER A 269 3.49 3.70 -6.03
CA SER A 269 3.66 2.32 -5.53
C SER A 269 3.39 1.30 -6.65
N ALA A 270 2.33 1.50 -7.43
CA ALA A 270 2.02 0.64 -8.57
C ALA A 270 3.11 0.68 -9.65
N GLY A 271 3.60 1.88 -9.99
CA GLY A 271 4.71 2.05 -10.93
C GLY A 271 5.98 1.35 -10.48
N ALA A 272 6.33 1.51 -9.19
CA ALA A 272 7.53 0.88 -8.61
C ALA A 272 7.45 -0.66 -8.62
N VAL A 273 6.30 -1.24 -8.24
CA VAL A 273 6.14 -2.70 -8.24
C VAL A 273 6.05 -3.26 -9.65
N ALA A 274 5.28 -2.62 -10.55
CA ALA A 274 5.09 -3.09 -11.92
C ALA A 274 6.34 -2.93 -12.82
N SER A 275 7.30 -2.08 -12.45
CA SER A 275 8.60 -1.96 -13.11
C SER A 275 9.67 -2.86 -12.48
N GLY A 276 9.39 -3.48 -11.34
CA GLY A 276 10.34 -4.32 -10.61
C GLY A 276 11.34 -3.58 -9.74
N MET A 277 11.14 -2.29 -9.45
CA MET A 277 11.97 -1.55 -8.50
C MET A 277 11.96 -2.20 -7.11
N VAL A 278 10.80 -2.63 -6.66
CA VAL A 278 10.59 -3.41 -5.44
C VAL A 278 9.53 -4.48 -5.67
N PRO A 279 9.54 -5.60 -4.94
CA PRO A 279 8.55 -6.67 -5.12
C PRO A 279 7.16 -6.31 -4.59
N ILE A 280 7.09 -5.39 -3.63
CA ILE A 280 5.90 -5.00 -2.87
C ILE A 280 6.05 -3.55 -2.40
N ALA A 281 4.98 -2.78 -2.37
CA ALA A 281 4.99 -1.41 -1.86
C ALA A 281 3.66 -1.08 -1.17
N SER A 282 3.69 -0.19 -0.16
CA SER A 282 2.50 0.18 0.58
C SER A 282 1.48 0.92 -0.27
N GLY A 283 0.20 0.77 0.06
CA GLY A 283 -0.92 1.46 -0.56
C GLY A 283 -2.03 1.79 0.43
N SER A 284 -2.94 2.66 0.01
CA SER A 284 -4.16 2.96 0.75
C SER A 284 -5.34 3.11 -0.22
N ASP A 285 -6.56 2.79 0.22
CA ASP A 285 -7.75 2.76 -0.63
C ASP A 285 -8.96 3.34 0.11
N ALA A 286 -9.36 4.55 -0.28
CA ALA A 286 -10.56 5.24 0.20
C ALA A 286 -11.66 5.32 -0.87
N GLY A 287 -11.31 5.03 -2.14
CA GLY A 287 -12.24 5.08 -3.27
C GLY A 287 -11.78 4.23 -4.46
N GLY A 288 -10.77 3.36 -4.24
CA GLY A 288 -10.17 2.53 -5.29
C GLY A 288 -8.66 2.66 -5.38
N SER A 289 -8.04 3.40 -4.48
CA SER A 289 -6.64 3.84 -4.62
C SER A 289 -5.57 2.74 -4.47
N ILE A 290 -5.93 1.49 -4.20
CA ILE A 290 -5.11 0.28 -4.39
C ILE A 290 -5.52 -0.40 -5.69
N ARG A 291 -6.81 -0.63 -5.87
CA ARG A 291 -7.37 -1.46 -6.95
C ARG A 291 -7.25 -0.82 -8.32
N ILE A 292 -7.51 0.49 -8.42
CA ILE A 292 -7.41 1.26 -9.68
C ILE A 292 -6.00 1.18 -10.25
N PRO A 293 -4.94 1.59 -9.51
CA PRO A 293 -3.59 1.50 -10.05
C PRO A 293 -3.12 0.07 -10.29
N SER A 294 -3.54 -0.91 -9.46
CA SER A 294 -3.25 -2.32 -9.72
C SER A 294 -3.81 -2.79 -11.06
N SER A 295 -5.06 -2.42 -11.39
CA SER A 295 -5.69 -2.77 -12.66
C SER A 295 -4.96 -2.16 -13.86
N TRP A 296 -4.57 -0.88 -13.79
CA TRP A 296 -3.92 -0.18 -14.91
C TRP A 296 -2.43 -0.50 -15.06
N THR A 297 -1.81 -1.16 -14.08
CA THR A 297 -0.39 -1.54 -14.13
C THR A 297 -0.15 -3.06 -14.17
N GLY A 298 -1.22 -3.86 -14.14
CA GLY A 298 -1.12 -5.33 -14.22
C GLY A 298 -0.64 -5.97 -12.92
N LEU A 299 -1.11 -5.46 -11.76
CA LEU A 299 -0.80 -5.95 -10.43
C LEU A 299 -2.06 -6.48 -9.72
N ILE A 300 -1.84 -7.13 -8.59
CA ILE A 300 -2.87 -7.56 -7.66
C ILE A 300 -3.09 -6.46 -6.63
N GLY A 301 -4.36 -6.08 -6.42
CA GLY A 301 -4.73 -5.08 -5.42
C GLY A 301 -5.91 -5.51 -4.58
N LEU A 302 -5.67 -5.85 -3.31
CA LEU A 302 -6.71 -6.17 -2.33
C LEU A 302 -7.08 -4.94 -1.51
N LYS A 303 -8.37 -4.66 -1.44
CA LYS A 303 -8.98 -3.79 -0.43
C LYS A 303 -9.65 -4.69 0.61
N PRO A 304 -9.12 -4.84 1.82
CA PRO A 304 -9.81 -5.54 2.90
C PRO A 304 -11.15 -4.89 3.28
N THR A 305 -11.89 -5.55 4.16
CA THR A 305 -13.11 -5.00 4.77
C THR A 305 -12.82 -3.67 5.45
N GLY A 306 -13.67 -2.67 5.21
CA GLY A 306 -13.55 -1.32 5.73
C GLY A 306 -13.77 -0.25 4.66
N HIS A 307 -14.05 0.97 5.11
CA HIS A 307 -14.33 2.11 4.24
C HIS A 307 -13.06 2.73 3.67
N VAL A 308 -12.04 2.88 4.53
CA VAL A 308 -10.69 3.31 4.19
C VAL A 308 -9.71 2.30 4.76
N VAL A 309 -8.84 1.78 3.90
CA VAL A 309 -7.94 0.70 4.27
C VAL A 309 -6.52 0.95 3.78
N LYS A 310 -5.55 0.27 4.38
CA LYS A 310 -4.16 0.22 3.95
C LYS A 310 -3.80 -1.23 3.67
N PHE A 311 -3.21 -1.47 2.51
CA PHE A 311 -2.75 -2.78 2.07
C PHE A 311 -1.73 -2.60 0.94
N PRO A 312 -0.73 -3.46 0.78
CA PRO A 312 0.25 -3.33 -0.29
C PRO A 312 -0.30 -3.68 -1.67
N LEU A 313 0.37 -3.16 -2.70
CA LEU A 313 0.28 -3.67 -4.07
C LEU A 313 1.34 -4.75 -4.24
N VAL A 314 0.97 -5.86 -4.86
CA VAL A 314 1.79 -7.08 -4.94
C VAL A 314 1.76 -7.71 -6.32
N LYS A 315 2.75 -8.58 -6.60
CA LYS A 315 2.85 -9.37 -7.84
C LYS A 315 2.20 -10.75 -7.71
N THR A 316 2.14 -11.31 -6.49
CA THR A 316 1.68 -12.69 -6.25
C THR A 316 0.62 -12.72 -5.15
N ILE A 317 -0.24 -13.72 -5.21
CA ILE A 317 -1.26 -13.92 -4.18
C ILE A 317 -0.62 -14.40 -2.87
N GLU A 318 0.49 -15.11 -2.93
CA GLU A 318 1.24 -15.58 -1.76
C GLU A 318 1.76 -14.40 -0.94
N ASP A 319 2.31 -13.36 -1.60
CA ASP A 319 2.73 -12.11 -0.92
C ASP A 319 1.53 -11.42 -0.25
N ALA A 320 0.37 -11.38 -0.93
CA ALA A 320 -0.85 -10.80 -0.35
C ALA A 320 -1.33 -11.60 0.87
N LYS A 321 -1.37 -12.94 0.78
CA LYS A 321 -1.75 -13.84 1.88
C LYS A 321 -0.83 -13.66 3.08
N ALA A 322 0.49 -13.70 2.86
CA ALA A 322 1.47 -13.56 3.94
C ALA A 322 1.38 -12.19 4.64
N TYR A 323 1.19 -11.11 3.88
CA TYR A 323 0.98 -9.79 4.47
C TYR A 323 -0.33 -9.75 5.27
N PHE A 324 -1.42 -10.24 4.71
CA PHE A 324 -2.74 -10.25 5.33
C PHE A 324 -2.76 -11.03 6.66
N GLU A 325 -2.11 -12.20 6.70
CA GLU A 325 -2.02 -13.03 7.90
C GLU A 325 -1.25 -12.37 9.06
N LYS A 326 -0.33 -11.45 8.74
CA LYS A 326 0.56 -10.85 9.75
C LYS A 326 0.13 -9.48 10.25
N THR A 327 -0.72 -8.77 9.50
CA THR A 327 -1.05 -7.40 9.86
C THR A 327 -2.19 -7.27 10.87
N GLY A 328 -2.92 -8.35 11.15
CA GLY A 328 -4.01 -8.33 12.13
C GLY A 328 -5.09 -7.29 11.77
N LEU A 329 -5.24 -6.97 10.48
CA LEU A 329 -6.19 -5.95 9.99
C LEU A 329 -7.63 -6.24 10.41
N ILE A 330 -7.92 -7.52 10.71
CA ILE A 330 -9.20 -7.98 11.24
C ILE A 330 -8.92 -9.11 12.24
N GLU A 331 -9.68 -9.16 13.31
CA GLU A 331 -9.63 -10.27 14.28
C GLU A 331 -9.83 -11.62 13.57
N PRO A 332 -8.90 -12.58 13.69
CA PRO A 332 -8.95 -13.86 12.95
C PRO A 332 -10.26 -14.65 13.11
N LYS A 333 -10.97 -14.40 14.20
CA LYS A 333 -12.25 -15.09 14.55
C LYS A 333 -13.45 -14.63 13.72
N THR A 334 -13.32 -13.54 12.97
CA THR A 334 -14.43 -12.94 12.20
C THR A 334 -14.40 -13.27 10.71
N PHE A 335 -13.32 -13.90 10.21
CA PHE A 335 -13.21 -14.24 8.79
C PHE A 335 -14.18 -15.34 8.37
N ILE A 336 -14.74 -15.17 7.19
CA ILE A 336 -15.51 -16.21 6.50
C ILE A 336 -14.53 -17.11 5.77
N GLU A 337 -14.50 -18.39 6.17
CA GLU A 337 -13.65 -19.38 5.54
C GLU A 337 -14.16 -19.74 4.14
N PRO A 338 -13.27 -19.92 3.15
CA PRO A 338 -13.65 -20.38 1.83
C PRO A 338 -14.21 -21.81 1.90
N PRO A 339 -15.19 -22.15 1.04
CA PRO A 339 -15.61 -23.54 0.91
C PRO A 339 -14.47 -24.41 0.38
N LYS A 340 -14.41 -25.68 0.78
CA LYS A 340 -13.39 -26.64 0.27
C LYS A 340 -13.37 -26.73 -1.26
N ASP A 341 -14.53 -26.60 -1.88
CA ASP A 341 -14.68 -26.52 -3.33
C ASP A 341 -15.19 -25.13 -3.70
N LEU A 342 -14.30 -24.31 -4.26
CA LEU A 342 -14.60 -22.95 -4.68
C LEU A 342 -15.72 -22.86 -5.73
N LYS A 343 -15.97 -23.94 -6.48
CA LYS A 343 -17.03 -24.00 -7.51
C LYS A 343 -18.44 -23.93 -6.92
N LYS A 344 -18.58 -24.13 -5.61
CA LYS A 344 -19.84 -23.93 -4.88
C LYS A 344 -20.19 -22.46 -4.66
N LEU A 345 -19.24 -21.53 -4.88
CA LEU A 345 -19.49 -20.10 -4.78
C LEU A 345 -20.41 -19.65 -5.91
N LYS A 346 -21.45 -18.89 -5.55
CA LYS A 346 -22.36 -18.22 -6.49
C LYS A 346 -21.80 -16.87 -6.87
N ILE A 347 -21.41 -16.72 -8.12
CA ILE A 347 -20.79 -15.51 -8.65
C ILE A 347 -21.83 -14.73 -9.46
N ALA A 348 -22.11 -13.49 -9.06
CA ALA A 348 -22.82 -12.55 -9.90
C ALA A 348 -21.85 -11.75 -10.75
N TYR A 349 -22.22 -11.38 -11.99
CA TYR A 349 -21.52 -10.38 -12.77
C TYR A 349 -22.48 -9.38 -13.39
N THR A 350 -21.98 -8.21 -13.77
CA THR A 350 -22.78 -7.24 -14.51
C THR A 350 -21.93 -6.46 -15.50
N LEU A 351 -22.55 -6.08 -16.62
CA LEU A 351 -22.02 -5.10 -17.58
C LEU A 351 -22.63 -3.71 -17.37
N LYS A 352 -23.45 -3.54 -16.33
CA LYS A 352 -24.02 -2.24 -15.95
C LYS A 352 -23.14 -1.52 -14.96
N THR A 353 -23.08 -0.20 -15.06
CA THR A 353 -22.37 0.64 -14.12
C THR A 353 -23.30 1.20 -13.05
N PRO A 354 -22.81 1.62 -11.88
CA PRO A 354 -23.62 2.35 -10.91
C PRO A 354 -24.09 3.72 -11.43
N LEU A 355 -23.44 4.26 -12.47
CA LEU A 355 -23.86 5.49 -13.16
C LEU A 355 -24.71 5.10 -14.37
N LYS A 356 -26.01 5.25 -14.30
CA LYS A 356 -26.98 4.71 -15.28
C LYS A 356 -26.77 5.19 -16.73
N ASP A 357 -26.19 6.37 -16.90
CA ASP A 357 -25.87 6.98 -18.20
C ASP A 357 -24.45 6.66 -18.71
N LEU A 358 -23.69 5.87 -17.96
CA LEU A 358 -22.35 5.44 -18.34
C LEU A 358 -22.38 4.04 -18.94
N GLU A 359 -22.02 3.93 -20.20
CA GLU A 359 -21.75 2.64 -20.83
C GLU A 359 -20.29 2.23 -20.64
N LEU A 360 -20.09 0.92 -20.49
CA LEU A 360 -18.74 0.34 -20.42
C LEU A 360 -18.06 0.40 -21.79
N SER A 361 -16.75 0.65 -21.77
CA SER A 361 -15.92 0.48 -22.97
C SER A 361 -15.90 -1.00 -23.40
N GLU A 362 -15.61 -1.23 -24.67
CA GLU A 362 -15.48 -2.58 -25.22
C GLU A 362 -14.38 -3.39 -24.54
N VAL A 363 -13.29 -2.73 -24.10
CA VAL A 363 -12.23 -3.37 -23.32
C VAL A 363 -12.76 -3.93 -21.99
N ALA A 364 -13.57 -3.13 -21.27
CA ALA A 364 -14.14 -3.55 -20.00
C ALA A 364 -15.16 -4.69 -20.20
N LYS A 365 -16.02 -4.60 -21.23
CA LYS A 365 -16.97 -5.68 -21.57
C LYS A 365 -16.25 -6.99 -21.91
N LYS A 366 -15.23 -6.92 -22.80
CA LYS A 366 -14.43 -8.10 -23.20
C LYS A 366 -13.73 -8.73 -22.00
N ALA A 367 -13.13 -7.93 -21.11
CA ALA A 367 -12.45 -8.42 -19.91
C ALA A 367 -13.38 -9.21 -18.99
N ILE A 368 -14.61 -8.70 -18.75
CA ILE A 368 -15.61 -9.41 -17.95
C ILE A 368 -16.09 -10.67 -18.64
N LEU A 369 -16.47 -10.59 -19.92
CA LEU A 369 -16.99 -11.75 -20.64
C LEU A 369 -15.96 -12.88 -20.76
N GLN A 370 -14.69 -12.56 -21.02
CA GLN A 370 -13.61 -13.56 -21.03
C GLN A 370 -13.46 -14.21 -19.65
N THR A 371 -13.55 -13.43 -18.57
CA THR A 371 -13.48 -13.95 -17.20
C THR A 371 -14.67 -14.83 -16.88
N VAL A 372 -15.87 -14.45 -17.30
CA VAL A 372 -17.10 -15.27 -17.16
C VAL A 372 -16.98 -16.58 -17.91
N ASP A 373 -16.50 -16.55 -19.16
CA ASP A 373 -16.30 -17.74 -19.97
C ASP A 373 -15.27 -18.70 -19.35
N PHE A 374 -14.16 -18.14 -18.83
CA PHE A 374 -13.17 -18.93 -18.10
C PHE A 374 -13.81 -19.59 -16.88
N LEU A 375 -14.49 -18.86 -16.02
CA LEU A 375 -15.14 -19.39 -14.82
C LEU A 375 -16.15 -20.48 -15.14
N ARG A 376 -16.99 -20.28 -16.17
CA ARG A 376 -17.98 -21.29 -16.61
C ARG A 376 -17.31 -22.56 -17.14
N LYS A 377 -16.23 -22.43 -17.91
CA LYS A 377 -15.43 -23.58 -18.39
C LYS A 377 -14.80 -24.36 -17.23
N GLU A 378 -14.40 -23.67 -16.17
CA GLU A 378 -13.88 -24.28 -14.94
C GLU A 378 -14.98 -24.88 -14.05
N GLY A 379 -16.27 -24.67 -14.38
CA GLY A 379 -17.43 -25.26 -13.69
C GLY A 379 -18.00 -24.40 -12.56
N PHE A 380 -17.69 -23.10 -12.52
CA PHE A 380 -18.33 -22.17 -11.59
C PHE A 380 -19.74 -21.78 -12.05
N THR A 381 -20.63 -21.52 -11.11
CA THR A 381 -21.94 -20.91 -11.37
C THR A 381 -21.80 -19.39 -11.44
N VAL A 382 -22.06 -18.83 -12.65
CA VAL A 382 -21.92 -17.38 -12.89
C VAL A 382 -23.18 -16.84 -13.53
N GLU A 383 -23.87 -15.93 -12.83
CA GLU A 383 -25.15 -15.34 -13.20
C GLU A 383 -25.01 -13.85 -13.56
N GLU A 384 -25.71 -13.40 -14.62
CA GLU A 384 -25.76 -11.98 -14.97
C GLU A 384 -26.80 -11.23 -14.11
N VAL A 385 -26.39 -10.09 -13.56
CA VAL A 385 -27.29 -9.15 -12.87
C VAL A 385 -27.54 -7.95 -13.78
N LYS A 386 -28.81 -7.72 -14.11
CA LYS A 386 -29.27 -6.70 -15.07
C LYS A 386 -29.15 -5.27 -14.54
N GLU A 387 -29.17 -5.08 -13.23
CA GLU A 387 -29.11 -3.79 -12.55
C GLU A 387 -27.96 -3.78 -11.55
N PHE A 388 -27.27 -2.65 -11.44
CA PHE A 388 -26.26 -2.47 -10.38
C PHE A 388 -26.98 -2.23 -9.04
N PRO A 389 -26.55 -2.85 -7.92
CA PRO A 389 -27.29 -2.80 -6.64
C PRO A 389 -27.41 -1.41 -6.01
N ILE A 390 -26.55 -0.47 -6.40
CA ILE A 390 -26.44 0.88 -5.84
C ILE A 390 -26.65 1.92 -6.95
N ASP A 391 -27.41 2.98 -6.63
CA ASP A 391 -27.45 4.19 -7.46
C ASP A 391 -26.17 5.02 -7.21
N GLY A 392 -25.32 5.11 -8.23
CA GLY A 392 -24.04 5.76 -8.14
C GLY A 392 -24.11 7.26 -7.93
N TYR A 393 -25.11 7.93 -8.50
CA TYR A 393 -25.26 9.38 -8.31
C TYR A 393 -25.62 9.73 -6.86
N GLU A 394 -26.48 8.95 -6.21
CA GLU A 394 -26.75 9.08 -4.78
C GLU A 394 -25.49 8.74 -3.95
N GLY A 395 -24.76 7.71 -4.33
CA GLY A 395 -23.53 7.30 -3.67
C GLY A 395 -22.44 8.38 -3.72
N ILE A 396 -22.25 9.07 -4.87
CA ILE A 396 -21.30 10.18 -5.01
C ILE A 396 -21.63 11.33 -4.05
N LYS A 397 -22.90 11.64 -3.85
CA LYS A 397 -23.32 12.68 -2.86
C LYS A 397 -22.85 12.29 -1.45
N THR A 398 -23.08 11.04 -1.04
CA THR A 398 -22.63 10.55 0.28
C THR A 398 -21.11 10.52 0.40
N TYR A 399 -20.41 10.12 -0.66
CA TYR A 399 -18.95 10.17 -0.72
C TYR A 399 -18.43 11.61 -0.58
N THR A 400 -19.08 12.59 -1.26
CA THR A 400 -18.74 14.01 -1.17
C THR A 400 -18.86 14.54 0.26
N VAL A 401 -19.92 14.16 0.99
CA VAL A 401 -20.09 14.54 2.40
C VAL A 401 -18.93 14.03 3.27
N GLY A 402 -18.46 12.79 3.03
CA GLY A 402 -17.32 12.25 3.74
C GLY A 402 -16.00 13.00 3.48
N ALA A 403 -15.87 13.62 2.30
CA ALA A 403 -14.68 14.37 1.92
C ALA A 403 -14.72 15.84 2.38
N ILE A 404 -15.91 16.47 2.48
CA ILE A 404 -16.04 17.86 2.89
C ILE A 404 -15.62 18.02 4.36
N GLY A 405 -14.70 18.94 4.63
CA GLY A 405 -14.26 19.26 5.99
C GLY A 405 -13.34 18.21 6.62
N GLU A 406 -12.86 17.26 5.82
CA GLU A 406 -11.79 16.37 6.25
C GLU A 406 -10.55 17.20 6.59
N GLU A 407 -9.89 16.86 7.71
CA GLU A 407 -8.85 17.70 8.33
C GLU A 407 -7.65 17.96 7.39
N GLY A 408 -7.32 17.00 6.53
CA GLY A 408 -6.26 17.17 5.53
C GLY A 408 -6.55 18.32 4.59
N TYR A 409 -7.76 18.39 4.05
CA TYR A 409 -8.18 19.50 3.16
C TYR A 409 -8.31 20.82 3.92
N VAL A 410 -8.93 20.80 5.10
CA VAL A 410 -9.07 21.99 5.95
C VAL A 410 -7.71 22.58 6.34
N THR A 411 -6.74 21.70 6.64
CA THR A 411 -5.38 22.12 6.98
C THR A 411 -4.64 22.67 5.77
N ALA A 412 -4.83 22.07 4.58
CA ALA A 412 -4.18 22.51 3.36
C ALA A 412 -4.60 23.93 2.92
N VAL A 413 -5.82 24.34 3.26
CA VAL A 413 -6.32 25.69 2.88
C VAL A 413 -6.06 26.78 3.94
N LYS A 414 -5.46 26.44 5.08
CA LYS A 414 -5.10 27.44 6.10
C LYS A 414 -4.05 28.41 5.56
N GLY A 415 -4.37 29.74 5.58
CA GLY A 415 -3.48 30.78 5.09
C GLY A 415 -3.37 30.85 3.56
N VAL A 416 -4.24 30.16 2.83
CA VAL A 416 -4.32 30.27 1.36
C VAL A 416 -4.97 31.59 0.99
N THR A 417 -4.36 32.31 0.04
CA THR A 417 -4.82 33.60 -0.51
C THR A 417 -5.31 33.44 -1.94
N GLU A 418 -5.90 34.50 -2.52
CA GLU A 418 -6.30 34.52 -3.93
C GLU A 418 -5.10 34.33 -4.87
N GLU A 419 -3.90 34.79 -4.50
CA GLU A 419 -2.69 34.70 -5.33
C GLU A 419 -2.10 33.27 -5.35
N ASN A 420 -2.22 32.51 -4.25
CA ASN A 420 -1.58 31.19 -4.13
C ASN A 420 -2.54 30.00 -4.19
N LYS A 421 -3.87 30.22 -4.16
CA LYS A 421 -4.87 29.12 -4.18
C LYS A 421 -4.71 28.17 -5.36
N ARG A 422 -4.21 28.64 -6.50
CA ARG A 422 -3.95 27.82 -7.68
C ARG A 422 -2.71 26.93 -7.56
N GLN A 423 -1.96 27.04 -6.49
CA GLN A 423 -0.90 26.07 -6.15
C GLN A 423 -1.48 24.78 -5.55
N LEU A 424 -2.72 24.80 -5.06
CA LEU A 424 -3.45 23.60 -4.65
C LEU A 424 -4.18 22.96 -5.83
N ASP A 425 -4.47 21.66 -5.70
CA ASP A 425 -5.47 21.00 -6.54
C ASP A 425 -6.84 21.66 -6.32
N PRO A 426 -7.64 21.92 -7.38
CA PRO A 426 -8.93 22.59 -7.24
C PRO A 426 -9.89 21.85 -6.30
N ALA A 427 -9.84 20.50 -6.26
CA ALA A 427 -10.63 19.72 -5.31
C ALA A 427 -10.18 19.95 -3.87
N THR A 428 -8.88 19.97 -3.61
CA THR A 428 -8.32 20.26 -2.27
C THR A 428 -8.79 21.62 -1.79
N TYR A 429 -8.66 22.65 -2.65
CA TYR A 429 -9.11 23.99 -2.30
C TYR A 429 -10.62 24.03 -2.00
N ALA A 430 -11.43 23.47 -2.90
CA ALA A 430 -12.89 23.54 -2.77
C ALA A 430 -13.41 22.72 -1.57
N LEU A 431 -12.88 21.52 -1.34
CA LEU A 431 -13.27 20.68 -0.20
C LEU A 431 -12.86 21.29 1.13
N GLY A 432 -11.65 21.83 1.23
CA GLY A 432 -11.15 22.46 2.45
C GLY A 432 -11.89 23.74 2.82
N THR A 433 -12.28 24.55 1.83
CA THR A 433 -13.02 25.80 2.05
C THR A 433 -14.53 25.60 2.25
N SER A 434 -15.07 24.43 1.90
CA SER A 434 -16.50 24.12 1.96
C SER A 434 -16.90 23.28 3.18
N SER A 435 -16.21 23.46 4.31
CA SER A 435 -16.53 22.75 5.54
C SER A 435 -18.00 22.95 5.92
N TYR A 436 -18.69 21.86 6.24
CA TYR A 436 -20.05 21.87 6.79
C TYR A 436 -20.08 21.90 8.31
N MET A 437 -18.92 21.87 8.95
CA MET A 437 -18.77 21.92 10.40
C MET A 437 -18.29 23.31 10.85
N GLY A 438 -18.96 23.90 11.83
CA GLY A 438 -18.59 25.16 12.41
C GLY A 438 -19.43 26.35 11.92
N PRO A 439 -19.03 27.59 12.31
CA PRO A 439 -19.82 28.82 12.06
C PRO A 439 -19.93 29.17 10.57
N ASN A 440 -19.07 28.63 9.72
CA ASN A 440 -19.05 28.86 8.27
C ASN A 440 -19.63 27.70 7.48
N ALA A 441 -20.42 26.79 8.08
CA ALA A 441 -21.09 25.72 7.38
C ALA A 441 -21.98 26.29 6.26
N ASN A 442 -21.56 26.12 5.01
CA ASN A 442 -22.15 26.75 3.85
C ASN A 442 -22.55 25.74 2.74
N THR A 443 -22.72 24.47 3.14
CA THR A 443 -23.07 23.39 2.22
C THR A 443 -24.34 22.68 2.71
N ASP A 444 -25.36 22.55 1.84
CA ASP A 444 -26.61 21.85 2.17
C ASP A 444 -26.51 20.35 1.81
N ILE A 445 -26.43 19.53 2.85
CA ILE A 445 -26.37 18.06 2.75
C ILE A 445 -27.69 17.39 3.15
N SER A 446 -28.78 18.14 3.28
CA SER A 446 -30.08 17.64 3.80
C SER A 446 -30.71 16.53 2.95
N SER A 447 -30.39 16.49 1.65
CA SER A 447 -30.92 15.50 0.69
C SER A 447 -30.03 14.25 0.54
N VAL A 448 -28.90 14.16 1.26
CA VAL A 448 -27.95 13.09 1.11
C VAL A 448 -28.38 11.84 1.87
N LYS A 449 -28.36 10.68 1.19
CA LYS A 449 -28.67 9.39 1.81
C LYS A 449 -27.59 9.02 2.84
N PRO A 450 -27.97 8.44 3.98
CA PRO A 450 -27.01 7.98 4.97
C PRO A 450 -26.21 6.79 4.42
N LEU A 451 -24.99 6.63 4.91
CA LEU A 451 -24.08 5.54 4.53
C LEU A 451 -24.68 4.14 4.70
N SER A 452 -25.50 3.96 5.75
CA SER A 452 -26.22 2.71 6.03
C SER A 452 -27.10 2.23 4.86
N THR A 453 -27.64 3.16 4.05
CA THR A 453 -28.43 2.80 2.87
C THR A 453 -27.63 1.91 1.90
N PHE A 454 -26.38 2.27 1.63
CA PHE A 454 -25.51 1.54 0.70
C PHE A 454 -25.00 0.23 1.30
N ILE A 455 -24.74 0.22 2.60
CA ILE A 455 -24.38 -0.99 3.37
C ILE A 455 -25.56 -1.99 3.30
N ASP A 456 -26.79 -1.54 3.55
CA ASP A 456 -27.95 -2.40 3.55
C ASP A 456 -28.27 -2.94 2.14
N GLN A 457 -28.12 -2.13 1.09
CA GLN A 457 -28.27 -2.56 -0.30
C GLN A 457 -27.29 -3.68 -0.66
N MET A 458 -25.99 -3.52 -0.33
CA MET A 458 -24.99 -4.56 -0.60
C MET A 458 -25.19 -5.80 0.28
N ASN A 459 -25.57 -5.63 1.53
CA ASN A 459 -25.92 -6.76 2.40
C ASN A 459 -27.11 -7.57 1.84
N ALA A 460 -28.09 -6.90 1.28
CA ALA A 460 -29.21 -7.57 0.60
C ALA A 460 -28.75 -8.35 -0.64
N PHE A 461 -27.86 -7.77 -1.44
CA PHE A 461 -27.25 -8.43 -2.59
C PHE A 461 -26.47 -9.70 -2.19
N TYR A 462 -25.61 -9.62 -1.16
CA TYR A 462 -24.80 -10.74 -0.67
C TYR A 462 -25.60 -11.81 0.13
N LYS A 463 -26.92 -11.67 0.30
CA LYS A 463 -27.77 -12.78 0.72
C LYS A 463 -27.98 -13.80 -0.41
N LYS A 464 -27.82 -13.37 -1.67
CA LYS A 464 -28.07 -14.21 -2.86
C LYS A 464 -26.78 -14.72 -3.50
N TYR A 465 -25.71 -13.92 -3.46
CA TYR A 465 -24.44 -14.19 -4.12
C TYR A 465 -23.26 -14.13 -3.14
N ASP A 466 -22.25 -14.96 -3.37
CA ASP A 466 -21.01 -14.97 -2.56
C ASP A 466 -20.00 -13.94 -3.09
N LEU A 467 -19.93 -13.81 -4.42
CA LEU A 467 -19.01 -12.92 -5.13
C LEU A 467 -19.73 -12.05 -6.14
N PHE A 468 -19.22 -10.84 -6.30
CA PHE A 468 -19.65 -9.91 -7.34
C PHE A 468 -18.47 -9.56 -8.26
N LEU A 469 -18.55 -9.98 -9.52
CA LEU A 469 -17.55 -9.72 -10.56
C LEU A 469 -17.95 -8.49 -11.38
N VAL A 470 -17.07 -7.49 -11.39
CA VAL A 470 -17.21 -6.25 -12.15
C VAL A 470 -15.85 -5.82 -12.73
N PRO A 471 -15.77 -4.95 -13.74
CA PRO A 471 -14.50 -4.36 -14.13
C PRO A 471 -13.93 -3.54 -12.97
N THR A 472 -12.60 -3.50 -12.81
CA THR A 472 -11.99 -2.58 -11.84
C THR A 472 -12.18 -1.13 -12.30
N ASN A 473 -11.96 -0.88 -13.58
CA ASN A 473 -12.10 0.43 -14.22
C ASN A 473 -13.05 0.33 -15.42
N ALA A 474 -13.56 1.44 -15.93
CA ALA A 474 -14.39 1.46 -17.14
C ALA A 474 -13.56 1.59 -18.44
N VAL A 475 -12.32 2.08 -18.32
CA VAL A 475 -11.42 2.37 -19.44
C VAL A 475 -9.99 1.91 -19.08
N THR A 476 -9.10 1.83 -20.08
CA THR A 476 -7.65 1.63 -19.90
C THR A 476 -7.01 2.86 -19.25
N ALA A 477 -5.74 2.73 -18.84
CA ALA A 477 -4.97 3.80 -18.22
C ALA A 477 -5.05 5.12 -19.02
N PRO A 478 -5.40 6.25 -18.38
CA PRO A 478 -5.55 7.55 -19.05
C PRO A 478 -4.20 8.12 -19.48
N SER A 479 -4.21 9.07 -20.42
CA SER A 479 -3.02 9.82 -20.82
C SER A 479 -2.52 10.72 -19.69
N ASN A 480 -1.21 10.93 -19.60
CA ASN A 480 -0.60 11.96 -18.76
C ASN A 480 -0.74 13.38 -19.38
N ASP A 481 -1.08 13.48 -20.66
CA ASP A 481 -1.37 14.75 -21.31
C ASP A 481 -2.80 15.21 -20.97
N LYS A 482 -2.91 16.22 -20.13
CA LYS A 482 -4.19 16.81 -19.68
C LYS A 482 -5.01 17.44 -20.82
N LYS A 483 -4.38 17.74 -21.96
CA LYS A 483 -5.10 18.25 -23.13
C LYS A 483 -5.85 17.12 -23.85
N ILE A 484 -5.32 15.89 -23.78
CA ILE A 484 -5.93 14.70 -24.36
C ILE A 484 -6.96 14.10 -23.40
N ASP A 485 -6.65 14.06 -22.11
CA ASP A 485 -7.46 13.41 -21.09
C ASP A 485 -7.53 14.24 -19.79
N PRO A 486 -8.34 15.31 -19.77
CA PRO A 486 -8.47 16.17 -18.60
C PRO A 486 -9.09 15.43 -17.43
N TYR A 487 -8.55 15.62 -16.23
CA TYR A 487 -9.03 14.98 -15.00
C TYR A 487 -10.22 15.69 -14.37
N VAL A 488 -10.33 16.97 -14.63
CA VAL A 488 -11.43 17.82 -14.26
C VAL A 488 -11.83 18.59 -15.50
N ASP A 489 -13.12 18.78 -15.70
CA ASP A 489 -13.63 19.72 -16.69
C ASP A 489 -13.05 21.10 -16.40
N PRO A 490 -12.38 21.80 -17.36
CA PRO A 490 -11.75 23.10 -17.13
C PRO A 490 -12.71 24.16 -16.59
N GLU A 491 -13.99 24.14 -17.00
CA GLU A 491 -15.01 25.04 -16.44
C GLU A 491 -15.32 24.71 -14.98
N VAL A 492 -15.40 23.43 -14.63
CA VAL A 492 -15.58 22.98 -13.26
C VAL A 492 -14.36 23.34 -12.41
N GLU A 493 -13.15 23.21 -12.95
CA GLU A 493 -11.90 23.59 -12.26
C GLU A 493 -11.93 25.07 -11.85
N GLU A 494 -12.30 25.96 -12.78
CA GLU A 494 -12.39 27.40 -12.49
C GLU A 494 -13.46 27.73 -11.46
N GLN A 495 -14.61 27.06 -11.55
CA GLN A 495 -15.69 27.21 -10.56
C GLN A 495 -15.24 26.74 -9.15
N LEU A 496 -14.44 25.66 -9.05
CA LEU A 496 -13.91 25.17 -7.77
C LEU A 496 -12.97 26.18 -7.11
N TYR A 497 -12.10 26.87 -7.86
CA TYR A 497 -11.27 27.95 -7.32
C TYR A 497 -12.07 29.20 -6.92
N ASN A 498 -13.29 29.35 -7.42
CA ASN A 498 -14.20 30.43 -7.08
C ASN A 498 -15.37 29.99 -6.16
N ILE A 499 -15.28 28.83 -5.53
CA ILE A 499 -16.38 28.25 -4.74
C ILE A 499 -16.86 29.16 -3.62
N ASN A 500 -15.98 30.01 -3.04
CA ASN A 500 -16.33 30.97 -2.01
C ASN A 500 -17.27 32.06 -2.51
N LYS A 501 -17.36 32.31 -3.81
CA LYS A 501 -18.30 33.28 -4.42
C LYS A 501 -19.71 32.67 -4.60
N ILE A 502 -19.87 31.33 -4.48
CA ILE A 502 -21.16 30.69 -4.55
C ILE A 502 -21.85 30.81 -3.19
N THR A 503 -22.91 31.58 -3.11
CA THR A 503 -23.63 31.85 -1.86
C THR A 503 -24.70 30.83 -1.55
N ASP A 504 -25.30 30.19 -2.58
CA ASP A 504 -26.29 29.14 -2.41
C ASP A 504 -25.61 27.82 -1.95
N PRO A 505 -25.93 27.29 -0.75
CA PRO A 505 -25.38 26.06 -0.23
C PRO A 505 -25.68 24.81 -1.09
N LYS A 506 -26.79 24.80 -1.83
CA LYS A 506 -27.16 23.69 -2.72
C LYS A 506 -26.34 23.68 -3.99
N GLU A 507 -26.14 24.84 -4.61
CA GLU A 507 -25.29 24.95 -5.82
C GLU A 507 -23.83 24.67 -5.46
N ARG A 508 -23.36 25.08 -4.28
CA ARG A 508 -22.03 24.72 -3.77
C ARG A 508 -21.89 23.21 -3.64
N PHE A 509 -22.82 22.50 -3.01
CA PHE A 509 -22.80 21.05 -2.87
C PHE A 509 -22.88 20.34 -4.22
N LYS A 510 -23.69 20.85 -5.15
CA LYS A 510 -23.80 20.32 -6.52
C LYS A 510 -22.46 20.40 -7.25
N LEU A 511 -21.74 21.52 -7.15
CA LEU A 511 -20.40 21.69 -7.73
C LEU A 511 -19.39 20.70 -7.12
N LEU A 512 -19.37 20.59 -5.77
CA LEU A 512 -18.51 19.62 -5.07
C LEU A 512 -18.79 18.18 -5.45
N THR A 513 -20.03 17.85 -5.78
CA THR A 513 -20.42 16.51 -6.27
C THR A 513 -20.02 16.35 -7.73
N LYS A 514 -20.23 17.36 -8.58
CA LYS A 514 -19.93 17.33 -10.02
C LYS A 514 -18.44 17.09 -10.31
N GLN A 515 -17.55 17.61 -9.46
CA GLN A 515 -16.09 17.44 -9.64
C GLN A 515 -15.61 15.99 -9.66
N TRP A 516 -16.35 15.07 -9.01
CA TRP A 516 -15.99 13.65 -8.96
C TRP A 516 -16.33 12.88 -10.25
N LEU A 517 -17.25 13.43 -11.09
CA LEU A 517 -17.77 12.71 -12.25
C LEU A 517 -16.69 12.25 -13.24
N PRO A 518 -15.68 13.06 -13.63
CA PRO A 518 -14.64 12.60 -14.57
C PRO A 518 -13.87 11.40 -14.02
N MET A 519 -13.59 11.36 -12.72
CA MET A 519 -12.90 10.26 -12.05
C MET A 519 -13.79 9.03 -11.91
N THR A 520 -15.03 9.21 -11.43
CA THR A 520 -15.97 8.11 -11.22
C THR A 520 -16.43 7.49 -12.54
N ARG A 521 -16.45 8.23 -13.64
CA ARG A 521 -16.70 7.68 -14.99
C ARG A 521 -15.57 6.78 -15.49
N ARG A 522 -14.31 7.05 -15.09
CA ARG A 522 -13.17 6.17 -15.40
C ARG A 522 -13.10 4.93 -14.50
N SER A 523 -13.52 5.05 -13.25
CA SER A 523 -13.46 3.99 -12.24
C SER A 523 -14.78 3.94 -11.45
N PRO A 524 -15.89 3.51 -12.10
CA PRO A 524 -17.23 3.66 -11.52
C PRO A 524 -17.52 2.70 -10.36
N TYR A 525 -16.78 1.61 -10.22
CA TYR A 525 -17.12 0.52 -9.31
C TYR A 525 -16.38 0.56 -7.99
N THR A 526 -15.11 0.99 -7.98
CA THR A 526 -14.22 0.78 -6.82
C THR A 526 -14.71 1.49 -5.56
N TRP A 527 -15.09 2.76 -5.67
CA TRP A 527 -15.55 3.58 -4.53
C TRP A 527 -16.87 3.08 -3.92
N VAL A 528 -17.69 2.32 -4.67
CA VAL A 528 -18.91 1.69 -4.16
C VAL A 528 -18.59 0.73 -3.01
N PHE A 529 -17.52 -0.05 -3.13
CA PHE A 529 -17.10 -0.99 -2.08
C PHE A 529 -16.39 -0.30 -0.91
N ASN A 530 -15.99 0.97 -1.06
CA ASN A 530 -15.62 1.80 0.08
C ASN A 530 -16.86 2.33 0.81
N LEU A 531 -17.91 2.75 0.08
CA LEU A 531 -19.18 3.15 0.69
C LEU A 531 -19.81 2.02 1.51
N SER A 532 -19.84 0.82 0.97
CA SER A 532 -20.46 -0.34 1.63
C SER A 532 -19.53 -1.05 2.62
N GLY A 533 -18.22 -0.72 2.62
CA GLY A 533 -17.20 -1.35 3.46
C GLY A 533 -16.77 -2.75 3.00
N ASN A 534 -17.29 -3.26 1.88
CA ASN A 534 -17.03 -4.61 1.39
C ASN A 534 -15.58 -4.80 0.93
N PRO A 535 -14.96 -5.96 1.20
CA PRO A 535 -13.65 -6.30 0.64
C PRO A 535 -13.76 -6.55 -0.87
N ALA A 536 -12.69 -6.21 -1.59
CA ALA A 536 -12.62 -6.44 -3.03
C ALA A 536 -11.17 -6.59 -3.50
N ILE A 537 -10.94 -7.47 -4.48
CA ILE A 537 -9.63 -7.72 -5.07
C ILE A 537 -9.66 -7.44 -6.57
N SER A 538 -8.70 -6.66 -7.06
CA SER A 538 -8.45 -6.46 -8.50
C SER A 538 -7.40 -7.46 -8.96
N LEU A 539 -7.70 -8.22 -10.01
CA LEU A 539 -6.84 -9.24 -10.59
C LEU A 539 -6.48 -8.88 -12.04
N PRO A 540 -5.20 -8.96 -12.44
CA PRO A 540 -4.73 -8.54 -13.77
C PRO A 540 -4.98 -9.61 -14.84
N THR A 541 -6.24 -9.82 -15.26
CA THR A 541 -6.62 -10.96 -16.11
C THR A 541 -6.72 -10.65 -17.60
N TYR A 542 -6.62 -9.37 -18.01
CA TYR A 542 -6.87 -8.99 -19.39
C TYR A 542 -5.82 -8.01 -19.93
N LEU A 543 -5.52 -8.11 -21.22
CA LEU A 543 -4.79 -7.11 -22.01
C LEU A 543 -5.70 -6.57 -23.10
N SER A 544 -5.72 -5.26 -23.26
CA SER A 544 -6.40 -4.62 -24.39
C SER A 544 -5.71 -4.90 -25.72
N ASP A 545 -6.37 -4.58 -26.84
CA ASP A 545 -5.80 -4.70 -28.18
C ASP A 545 -4.53 -3.82 -28.37
N LYS A 546 -4.29 -2.86 -27.45
CA LYS A 546 -3.09 -2.02 -27.38
C LYS A 546 -2.06 -2.53 -26.38
N ASN A 547 -2.17 -3.78 -25.92
CA ASN A 547 -1.32 -4.38 -24.89
C ASN A 547 -1.28 -3.61 -23.55
N LEU A 548 -2.35 -2.88 -23.22
CA LEU A 548 -2.48 -2.24 -21.91
C LEU A 548 -3.21 -3.16 -20.94
N PRO A 549 -2.73 -3.30 -19.71
CA PRO A 549 -3.36 -4.17 -18.72
C PRO A 549 -4.72 -3.64 -18.29
N PHE A 550 -5.59 -4.59 -17.97
CA PHE A 550 -6.93 -4.30 -17.50
C PHE A 550 -7.36 -5.33 -16.46
N GLY A 551 -7.60 -4.89 -15.23
CA GLY A 551 -8.00 -5.76 -14.14
C GLY A 551 -9.51 -5.95 -14.05
N VAL A 552 -9.92 -7.16 -13.68
CA VAL A 552 -11.28 -7.43 -13.21
C VAL A 552 -11.30 -7.45 -11.69
N MET A 553 -12.44 -7.15 -11.10
CA MET A 553 -12.57 -7.03 -9.65
C MET A 553 -13.63 -7.98 -9.12
N PHE A 554 -13.23 -8.79 -8.15
CA PHE A 554 -14.16 -9.56 -7.33
C PHE A 554 -14.38 -8.83 -6.00
N ALA A 555 -15.64 -8.64 -5.64
CA ALA A 555 -16.02 -8.12 -4.33
C ALA A 555 -16.86 -9.16 -3.59
N ALA A 556 -16.84 -9.13 -2.26
CA ALA A 556 -17.50 -10.12 -1.42
C ALA A 556 -18.12 -9.46 -0.18
N LYS A 557 -18.89 -10.22 0.55
CA LYS A 557 -19.42 -9.82 1.86
C LYS A 557 -18.28 -9.47 2.81
N ASN A 558 -18.54 -8.59 3.76
CA ASN A 558 -17.55 -8.23 4.79
C ASN A 558 -16.95 -9.47 5.47
N ASN A 559 -15.65 -9.43 5.74
CA ASN A 559 -14.85 -10.51 6.32
C ASN A 559 -14.64 -11.74 5.42
N SER A 560 -14.78 -11.57 4.08
CA SER A 560 -14.55 -12.63 3.08
C SER A 560 -13.21 -12.50 2.35
N GLU A 561 -12.21 -11.87 2.95
CA GLU A 561 -10.89 -11.67 2.34
C GLU A 561 -10.23 -12.99 1.94
N LYS A 562 -10.37 -14.03 2.78
CA LYS A 562 -9.86 -15.36 2.48
C LYS A 562 -10.46 -15.95 1.22
N ILE A 563 -11.77 -15.76 1.00
CA ILE A 563 -12.46 -16.18 -0.22
C ILE A 563 -11.88 -15.44 -1.44
N LEU A 564 -11.69 -14.12 -1.32
CA LEU A 564 -11.10 -13.31 -2.40
C LEU A 564 -9.66 -13.73 -2.71
N LEU A 565 -8.85 -14.03 -1.69
CA LEU A 565 -7.49 -14.51 -1.86
C LEU A 565 -7.44 -15.90 -2.49
N GLU A 566 -8.36 -16.82 -2.13
CA GLU A 566 -8.45 -18.14 -2.76
C GLU A 566 -8.92 -18.07 -4.22
N ILE A 567 -9.87 -17.19 -4.56
CA ILE A 567 -10.21 -16.92 -5.97
C ILE A 567 -9.01 -16.35 -6.72
N GLY A 568 -8.28 -15.40 -6.12
CA GLY A 568 -7.04 -14.88 -6.71
C GLY A 568 -6.01 -15.99 -6.96
N GLN A 569 -5.80 -16.87 -5.98
CA GLN A 569 -4.92 -18.03 -6.11
C GLN A 569 -5.35 -18.94 -7.25
N TYR A 570 -6.65 -19.24 -7.34
CA TYR A 570 -7.20 -20.05 -8.42
C TYR A 570 -6.86 -19.47 -9.81
N PHE A 571 -7.01 -18.16 -9.99
CA PHE A 571 -6.64 -17.49 -11.23
C PHE A 571 -5.11 -17.52 -11.48
N GLN A 572 -4.30 -17.35 -10.45
CA GLN A 572 -2.85 -17.39 -10.55
C GLN A 572 -2.38 -18.81 -10.93
N ASP A 573 -2.89 -19.86 -10.28
CA ASP A 573 -2.55 -21.26 -10.53
C ASP A 573 -2.96 -21.71 -11.95
N LYS A 574 -4.02 -21.10 -12.48
CA LYS A 574 -4.50 -21.30 -13.87
C LYS A 574 -3.83 -20.35 -14.89
N HIS A 575 -2.76 -19.66 -14.50
CA HIS A 575 -1.97 -18.74 -15.35
C HIS A 575 -2.79 -17.67 -16.07
N GLN A 576 -3.87 -17.18 -15.41
CA GLN A 576 -4.74 -16.17 -16.00
C GLN A 576 -4.19 -14.75 -15.90
N PHE A 577 -3.11 -14.50 -15.13
CA PHE A 577 -2.58 -13.16 -14.93
C PHE A 577 -1.78 -12.65 -16.12
N LYS A 578 -2.04 -11.39 -16.48
CA LYS A 578 -1.38 -10.64 -17.55
C LYS A 578 -0.50 -9.55 -16.93
N MET A 579 0.68 -9.94 -16.51
CA MET A 579 1.64 -9.05 -15.85
C MET A 579 2.62 -8.45 -16.87
N ASN A 580 3.26 -7.34 -16.49
CA ASN A 580 4.31 -6.72 -17.31
C ASN A 580 5.43 -7.76 -17.57
N PRO A 581 5.86 -7.94 -18.83
CA PRO A 581 6.92 -8.90 -19.15
C PRO A 581 8.21 -8.71 -18.34
N ALA A 582 8.54 -7.47 -17.95
CA ALA A 582 9.73 -7.17 -17.15
C ALA A 582 9.70 -7.80 -15.75
N ILE A 583 8.51 -8.06 -15.19
CA ILE A 583 8.33 -8.65 -13.86
C ILE A 583 7.70 -10.04 -13.90
N ARG A 584 7.36 -10.54 -15.10
CA ARG A 584 6.80 -11.87 -15.28
C ARG A 584 7.94 -12.88 -15.22
N SER A 585 7.81 -13.91 -14.39
CA SER A 585 8.75 -15.03 -14.40
C SER A 585 8.78 -15.67 -15.78
N THR A 586 9.96 -15.67 -16.41
CA THR A 586 10.20 -16.35 -17.71
C THR A 586 10.45 -17.84 -17.56
N ASN A 587 10.50 -18.34 -16.32
CA ASN A 587 10.83 -19.71 -16.01
C ASN A 587 9.60 -20.64 -15.92
N VAL A 588 8.47 -20.22 -16.51
CA VAL A 588 7.24 -21.05 -16.56
C VAL A 588 6.93 -21.31 -18.02
N SER A 589 6.88 -22.58 -18.42
CA SER A 589 6.45 -22.99 -19.76
C SER A 589 4.96 -22.69 -19.98
N GLU A 590 4.49 -22.75 -21.24
CA GLU A 590 3.07 -22.60 -21.57
C GLU A 590 2.18 -23.64 -20.84
N ASN A 591 2.77 -24.74 -20.40
CA ASN A 591 2.11 -25.82 -19.63
C ASN A 591 2.21 -25.64 -18.11
N GLY A 592 2.75 -24.53 -17.60
CA GLY A 592 2.86 -24.26 -16.17
C GLY A 592 4.06 -24.93 -15.48
N ASN A 593 4.90 -25.66 -16.21
CA ASN A 593 6.13 -26.24 -15.68
C ASN A 593 7.24 -25.18 -15.59
N LYS A 594 8.11 -25.28 -14.58
CA LYS A 594 9.31 -24.45 -14.53
C LYS A 594 10.32 -24.88 -15.58
N ILE A 595 10.98 -23.89 -16.19
CA ILE A 595 12.10 -24.14 -17.11
C ILE A 595 13.39 -23.99 -16.33
N GLY A 596 14.17 -25.07 -16.23
CA GLY A 596 15.54 -25.05 -15.76
C GLY A 596 16.51 -24.90 -16.95
N ILE A 597 17.73 -24.45 -16.66
CA ILE A 597 18.82 -24.36 -17.63
C ILE A 597 19.94 -25.24 -17.10
N ASN A 598 20.39 -26.21 -17.91
CA ASN A 598 21.53 -27.04 -17.62
C ASN A 598 22.83 -26.23 -17.71
N GLU A 599 23.94 -26.75 -17.17
CA GLU A 599 25.27 -26.13 -17.25
C GLU A 599 25.76 -25.90 -18.68
N ASP A 600 25.24 -26.65 -19.64
CA ASP A 600 25.52 -26.52 -21.09
C ASP A 600 24.60 -25.53 -21.81
N GLY A 601 23.69 -24.84 -21.06
CA GLY A 601 22.75 -23.86 -21.62
C GLY A 601 21.50 -24.45 -22.21
N THR A 602 21.29 -25.77 -22.18
CA THR A 602 20.05 -26.42 -22.63
C THR A 602 18.90 -26.17 -21.62
N LYS A 603 17.69 -25.95 -22.14
CA LYS A 603 16.49 -25.75 -21.31
C LYS A 603 15.79 -27.07 -21.08
N PHE A 604 15.35 -27.32 -19.86
CA PHE A 604 14.50 -28.44 -19.50
C PHE A 604 13.29 -28.01 -18.70
N GLU A 605 12.16 -28.69 -18.86
CA GLU A 605 10.95 -28.45 -18.08
C GLU A 605 10.90 -29.42 -16.90
N TYR A 606 10.51 -28.92 -15.73
CA TYR A 606 10.21 -29.75 -14.57
C TYR A 606 8.90 -29.32 -13.93
N ALA A 607 8.11 -30.29 -13.49
CA ALA A 607 6.87 -30.04 -12.77
C ALA A 607 7.18 -29.27 -11.49
N VAL A 608 6.47 -28.15 -11.29
CA VAL A 608 6.49 -27.49 -9.98
C VAL A 608 5.86 -28.48 -9.01
N PRO A 609 6.56 -28.94 -7.97
CA PRO A 609 5.89 -29.64 -6.90
C PRO A 609 4.76 -28.75 -6.39
N THR A 610 3.55 -29.26 -6.33
CA THR A 610 2.41 -28.60 -5.66
C THR A 610 2.69 -28.59 -4.15
N TYR A 611 3.68 -27.82 -3.76
CA TYR A 611 3.99 -27.51 -2.37
C TYR A 611 3.42 -26.14 -2.08
N ALA A 612 2.15 -26.10 -1.70
CA ALA A 612 1.69 -25.02 -0.83
C ALA A 612 2.40 -25.26 0.50
N PRO A 613 3.28 -24.37 0.99
CA PRO A 613 3.75 -24.48 2.35
C PRO A 613 2.53 -24.23 3.22
N SER A 614 1.90 -25.28 3.72
CA SER A 614 1.03 -25.15 4.86
C SER A 614 1.90 -24.58 5.98
N VAL A 615 1.47 -23.50 6.60
CA VAL A 615 2.12 -22.85 7.74
C VAL A 615 2.29 -23.85 8.92
N ALA A 616 1.80 -25.07 8.79
CA ALA A 616 1.82 -26.15 9.77
C ALA A 616 3.11 -27.01 9.79
N GLU A 617 4.00 -26.87 8.81
CA GLU A 617 5.20 -27.72 8.74
C GLU A 617 6.54 -26.98 8.79
N LEU A 618 6.61 -25.90 9.56
CA LEU A 618 7.90 -25.44 10.06
C LEU A 618 8.30 -26.35 11.24
N PRO A 619 9.55 -26.89 11.28
CA PRO A 619 9.97 -27.75 12.37
C PRO A 619 9.76 -27.03 13.71
N THR A 620 8.91 -27.62 14.53
CA THR A 620 8.77 -27.23 15.93
C THR A 620 10.07 -27.55 16.64
N LEU A 621 10.79 -26.53 17.10
CA LEU A 621 11.90 -26.69 18.03
C LEU A 621 11.29 -27.12 19.37
N ASP A 622 11.59 -28.36 19.77
CA ASP A 622 11.37 -28.81 21.14
C ASP A 622 12.39 -28.10 22.06
N ILE A 623 11.90 -27.19 22.88
CA ILE A 623 12.70 -26.32 23.74
C ILE A 623 13.38 -27.09 24.87
N ASN A 624 13.05 -28.37 25.08
CA ASN A 624 13.52 -29.15 26.24
C ASN A 624 14.73 -30.06 26.00
N ASN A 625 15.16 -30.29 24.76
CA ASN A 625 16.30 -31.18 24.53
C ASN A 625 17.19 -30.74 23.37
N GLY A 626 18.00 -29.76 23.53
CA GLY A 626 19.04 -29.19 22.68
C GLY A 626 19.74 -30.02 21.56
N THR A 627 19.02 -30.91 20.85
CA THR A 627 19.57 -31.68 19.74
C THR A 627 18.67 -31.60 18.51
N ALA A 628 19.22 -31.03 17.45
CA ALA A 628 18.62 -31.04 16.12
C ALA A 628 18.92 -32.38 15.43
N THR A 629 17.93 -33.21 15.17
CA THR A 629 18.03 -34.37 14.29
C THR A 629 17.50 -34.02 12.92
N ILE A 630 18.39 -34.11 11.93
CA ILE A 630 18.06 -34.04 10.50
C ILE A 630 17.54 -35.41 10.09
N PRO A 631 16.35 -35.59 9.47
CA PRO A 631 15.95 -36.86 8.92
C PRO A 631 16.75 -37.14 7.64
N SER A 632 17.52 -38.21 7.65
CA SER A 632 18.16 -38.78 6.47
C SER A 632 17.12 -39.45 5.57
N LYS A 633 17.22 -39.21 4.25
CA LYS A 633 16.52 -39.98 3.21
C LYS A 633 16.88 -41.46 3.31
N SER A 634 15.89 -42.32 3.33
CA SER A 634 16.05 -43.71 2.87
C SER A 634 14.88 -44.09 1.97
N GLU A 635 15.28 -44.69 0.87
CA GLU A 635 14.44 -45.24 -0.19
C GLU A 635 13.76 -46.56 0.22
N ASN A 636 12.71 -46.84 -0.51
CA ASN A 636 12.16 -48.17 -0.90
C ASN A 636 11.03 -48.80 -0.07
N SER A 637 9.91 -48.76 -0.74
CA SER A 637 8.96 -49.85 -1.11
C SER A 637 8.66 -50.95 -0.09
N LYS A 638 7.42 -51.14 0.19
CA LYS A 638 6.49 -52.23 -0.10
C LYS A 638 5.33 -52.31 0.89
N THR A 639 4.16 -52.41 0.29
CA THR A 639 2.88 -52.88 0.81
C THR A 639 2.96 -53.97 1.87
N THR A 640 2.20 -53.79 2.94
CA THR A 640 1.25 -54.79 3.47
C THR A 640 0.37 -54.23 4.56
N SER A 641 -0.91 -54.57 4.46
CA SER A 641 -2.00 -54.33 5.38
C SER A 641 -1.80 -55.05 6.73
N VAL A 642 -2.18 -54.46 7.88
CA VAL A 642 -2.84 -55.15 9.00
C VAL A 642 -3.45 -54.14 9.98
N LYS A 643 -4.73 -54.29 10.18
CA LYS A 643 -5.70 -54.11 11.27
C LYS A 643 -5.39 -53.25 12.51
N GLU A 644 -6.46 -52.53 12.84
CA GLU A 644 -6.87 -51.89 14.09
C GLU A 644 -6.45 -52.56 15.40
N GLU A 645 -6.14 -51.74 16.38
CA GLU A 645 -6.63 -51.91 17.75
C GLU A 645 -6.79 -50.56 18.50
N LYS A 646 -8.00 -50.35 18.96
CA LYS A 646 -8.41 -49.30 19.90
C LYS A 646 -7.84 -49.54 21.30
N LYS A 647 -7.30 -48.53 21.93
CA LYS A 647 -7.29 -48.47 23.41
C LYS A 647 -7.65 -47.06 23.91
N VAL A 648 -8.79 -47.03 24.57
CA VAL A 648 -9.35 -45.98 25.41
C VAL A 648 -8.61 -45.97 26.73
N LEU A 649 -8.23 -44.78 27.25
CA LEU A 649 -8.05 -44.52 28.71
C LEU A 649 -8.14 -43.03 28.98
N ASN A 650 -9.16 -42.67 29.47
CA ASN A 650 -9.73 -42.12 30.73
C ASN A 650 -9.00 -40.92 31.37
N THR A 651 -9.85 -39.94 31.54
CA THR A 651 -9.77 -38.68 32.31
C THR A 651 -9.30 -38.85 33.76
N ASN A 652 -8.57 -37.90 34.28
CA ASN A 652 -8.89 -37.02 35.43
C ASN A 652 -7.65 -36.51 36.18
N LYS A 653 -7.82 -35.23 36.62
CA LYS A 653 -7.12 -34.55 37.74
C LYS A 653 -5.77 -33.90 37.42
N LEU A 654 -5.68 -32.58 37.48
CA LEU A 654 -5.45 -31.88 38.75
C LEU A 654 -5.55 -30.36 38.58
N ASN A 655 -6.26 -29.79 39.52
CA ASN A 655 -6.38 -28.37 39.83
C ASN A 655 -5.10 -27.77 40.45
N SER A 656 -5.00 -26.47 40.28
CA SER A 656 -4.34 -25.50 41.17
C SER A 656 -2.81 -25.43 41.15
N ILE A 657 -2.34 -24.28 40.70
CA ILE A 657 -1.54 -23.34 41.52
C ILE A 657 -1.58 -21.97 40.80
N SER A 658 -2.19 -21.01 41.50
CA SER A 658 -2.05 -19.58 41.24
C SER A 658 -0.76 -19.08 41.86
N LYS A 659 -0.03 -18.20 41.20
CA LYS A 659 0.45 -16.92 41.75
C LYS A 659 1.53 -16.25 40.90
N THR A 660 1.22 -15.01 40.53
CA THR A 660 2.08 -13.82 40.44
C THR A 660 3.22 -13.80 39.43
N LEU A 661 3.00 -13.00 38.38
CA LEU A 661 4.02 -12.18 37.73
C LEU A 661 3.43 -10.83 37.32
N PRO A 662 4.22 -9.75 37.33
CA PRO A 662 3.70 -8.39 37.32
C PRO A 662 3.36 -7.87 35.93
N ASN A 663 2.34 -7.00 35.89
CA ASN A 663 1.91 -6.16 34.81
C ASN A 663 3.02 -5.25 34.30
N THR A 664 3.36 -5.34 33.01
CA THR A 664 3.81 -4.20 32.21
C THR A 664 3.38 -4.41 30.77
N GLY A 665 2.50 -3.55 30.24
CA GLY A 665 2.26 -3.45 28.81
C GLY A 665 0.82 -3.48 28.31
N GLU A 666 -0.11 -2.85 29.00
CA GLU A 666 -1.37 -2.43 28.39
C GLU A 666 -1.21 -1.01 27.86
N SER A 667 -1.27 -0.82 26.54
CA SER A 667 -1.95 0.29 25.89
C SER A 667 -1.66 0.32 24.39
N THR A 668 -2.43 -0.38 23.56
CA THR A 668 -2.64 -0.04 22.16
C THR A 668 -3.89 -0.69 21.54
N ASN A 669 -4.54 -1.64 22.21
CA ASN A 669 -5.70 -2.34 21.63
C ASN A 669 -7.07 -1.71 21.94
N ASN A 670 -7.14 -0.70 22.80
CA ASN A 670 -8.44 -0.11 23.20
C ASN A 670 -8.97 0.99 22.27
N PHE A 671 -8.15 1.48 21.33
CA PHE A 671 -8.58 2.60 20.46
C PHE A 671 -9.42 2.13 19.25
N LEU A 672 -9.15 0.95 18.72
CA LEU A 672 -9.93 0.39 17.60
C LEU A 672 -11.27 -0.21 18.07
N SER A 673 -11.33 -0.76 19.29
CA SER A 673 -12.59 -1.24 19.89
C SER A 673 -13.52 -0.11 20.32
N ALA A 674 -13.00 1.06 20.70
CA ALA A 674 -13.82 2.22 21.05
C ALA A 674 -14.59 2.79 19.84
N ILE A 675 -13.99 2.74 18.64
CA ILE A 675 -14.67 3.20 17.41
C ILE A 675 -15.77 2.21 16.99
N GLY A 676 -15.55 0.91 17.12
CA GLY A 676 -16.56 -0.13 16.84
C GLY A 676 -17.73 -0.11 17.85
N LEU A 677 -17.45 0.12 19.12
CA LEU A 677 -18.45 0.20 20.18
C LEU A 677 -19.30 1.48 20.12
N SER A 678 -18.72 2.60 19.70
CA SER A 678 -19.47 3.85 19.49
C SER A 678 -20.48 3.71 18.34
N PHE A 679 -20.15 2.91 17.33
CA PHE A 679 -21.07 2.60 16.20
C PHE A 679 -22.23 1.70 16.63
N LEU A 680 -21.98 0.70 17.48
CA LEU A 680 -23.02 -0.19 18.01
C LEU A 680 -23.92 0.51 19.05
N ALA A 681 -23.39 1.41 19.86
CA ALA A 681 -24.17 2.20 20.80
C ALA A 681 -25.13 3.17 20.10
N LEU A 682 -24.70 3.74 18.96
CA LEU A 682 -25.57 4.64 18.17
C LEU A 682 -26.73 3.90 17.48
N ILE A 683 -26.49 2.66 17.03
CA ILE A 683 -27.54 1.79 16.47
C ILE A 683 -28.53 1.34 17.56
N GLY A 684 -28.06 1.08 18.78
CA GLY A 684 -28.87 0.74 19.93
C GLY A 684 -29.78 1.89 20.41
N LEU A 685 -29.29 3.11 20.37
CA LEU A 685 -30.06 4.31 20.74
C LEU A 685 -31.13 4.68 19.70
N LEU A 686 -30.89 4.43 18.43
CA LEU A 686 -31.88 4.67 17.37
C LEU A 686 -33.01 3.62 17.38
N LYS A 687 -32.75 2.38 17.81
CA LYS A 687 -33.80 1.35 18.01
C LYS A 687 -34.67 1.61 19.24
N ARG A 688 -34.13 2.22 20.29
CA ARG A 688 -34.90 2.55 21.52
C ARG A 688 -35.87 3.73 21.36
N LYS A 689 -35.67 4.58 20.35
CA LYS A 689 -36.55 5.75 20.06
C LYS A 689 -37.71 5.43 19.09
N LYS A 690 -37.79 4.22 18.56
CA LYS A 690 -38.92 3.77 17.70
C LYS A 690 -40.02 3.02 18.46
N ASN A 691 -39.81 2.75 19.76
CA ASN A 691 -40.77 2.01 20.59
C ASN A 691 -41.27 2.86 21.81
N ASN A 692 -41.27 4.18 21.68
CA ASN A 692 -42.03 5.06 22.57
C ASN A 692 -42.71 6.16 21.77
#